data_69ebac6b34318e1d41f062c979547b14
#
_entry.id   69ebac6b34318e1d41f062c979547b14
#
_cell.length_a   1.000
_cell.length_b   1.000
_cell.length_c   1.000
_cell.angle_alpha   90.00
_cell.angle_beta   90.00
_cell.angle_gamma   90.00
#
_symmetry.space_group_name_H-M   'P 1'
#
loop_
_entity.id
_entity.type
_entity.pdbx_description
1 polymer ?
#
loop_
_entity_poly.entity_id
_entity_poly.type
_entity_poly.pdbx_seq_one_letter_code
_entity_poly.pdbx_strand_id
1 'polypeptide(L)'
;MLLTIVWHSAYGQNAERRIAVDVLKTRGVRAQASWFAVVEDFPELCVLEDSERGRFAIVAKEGYGLDDDERVLAYGWKNGFRGTESAWKRNLLTSYREQLAILKPLAYRNVRQTKNNDAEAEGRQEVVLHIGRKGAKSVAMGTLRARQDEVEPLTSSRWGQGHPYNAMCPTSELSSGRMLAGCVATAMSQIMYYHKYPSKGMGKFVTSLKGQRKEVDFLATNIDWDSMKPDYTSGGANISSVAELVYANALAVSSVFDEFSTSSNNLFARTALVNFWGYSPECKFLELRFQSEVADIVKANLRQRLPVMLSGGSHSFVCDGYSDNYLHFNLGWAGAANGFYKLLVSDMVDEYKLRHRIVSTVVCDVKPPKEQRRAVVARAVNVYAPGRLVSLLSEREMQTLQSLTVTGTLDGRDIALLRRMAGATDGWKDECAGLSDGGEGWSGVLSTLDLSGAKIVRDDRYPYLVIPAEGCYYTWNGRAYTIEDGMNTDDYMRFLRTPLSSGYDYTFTGEGSIPLIELRTRSNTITTMMFADCQNLRTLHLPRSVKRIMGRAFKRCNSLVSLTVPPSVREIEAGAFSQCYLLRRVDVAQIPVETCNKFSPVRVDGRYGTFIGSRHQGLFDGNNRHTCLGLFHNNTLIADVEYKFKE
;
A
#
# COMPACT_ATOMS: atom_id res chain seq x y z
N MET A 1 40.89 -12.86 -30.34
CA MET A 1 40.10 -12.01 -29.43
C MET A 1 38.57 -12.25 -29.55
N LEU A 2 37.99 -12.38 -30.74
CA LEU A 2 36.56 -12.69 -30.91
C LEU A 2 36.16 -14.11 -30.41
N LEU A 3 37.01 -15.11 -30.60
CA LEU A 3 36.75 -16.49 -30.13
C LEU A 3 36.79 -16.64 -28.60
N THR A 4 37.59 -15.85 -27.90
CA THR A 4 37.67 -15.86 -26.41
C THR A 4 36.43 -15.23 -25.78
N ILE A 5 35.84 -14.21 -26.40
CA ILE A 5 34.61 -13.54 -25.90
C ILE A 5 33.41 -14.47 -26.07
N VAL A 6 33.30 -15.22 -27.17
CA VAL A 6 32.23 -16.19 -27.40
C VAL A 6 32.34 -17.38 -26.45
N TRP A 7 33.55 -17.84 -26.09
CA TRP A 7 33.75 -18.94 -25.14
C TRP A 7 33.42 -18.53 -23.71
N HIS A 8 33.78 -17.34 -23.27
CA HIS A 8 33.42 -16.82 -21.94
C HIS A 8 31.89 -16.64 -21.79
N SER A 9 31.23 -16.14 -22.82
CA SER A 9 29.76 -16.01 -22.84
C SER A 9 29.04 -17.38 -22.76
N ALA A 10 29.51 -18.38 -23.49
CA ALA A 10 28.90 -19.71 -23.50
C ALA A 10 29.16 -20.51 -22.20
N TYR A 11 30.29 -20.30 -21.56
CA TYR A 11 30.64 -20.98 -20.31
C TYR A 11 29.88 -20.40 -19.12
N GLY A 12 29.75 -19.05 -19.04
CA GLY A 12 28.95 -18.35 -18.03
C GLY A 12 27.46 -18.75 -18.09
N GLN A 13 26.85 -18.71 -19.28
CA GLN A 13 25.46 -19.12 -19.48
C GLN A 13 25.15 -20.56 -19.08
N ASN A 14 26.14 -21.46 -19.04
CA ASN A 14 25.98 -22.82 -18.54
C ASN A 14 25.92 -22.88 -16.99
N ALA A 15 26.57 -21.95 -16.30
CA ALA A 15 26.51 -21.86 -14.83
C ALA A 15 25.10 -21.40 -14.39
N GLU A 16 24.58 -20.31 -14.97
CA GLU A 16 23.23 -19.81 -14.63
C GLU A 16 22.13 -20.83 -14.94
N ARG A 17 22.26 -21.59 -16.06
CA ARG A 17 21.31 -22.69 -16.36
C ARG A 17 21.34 -23.80 -15.33
N ARG A 18 22.52 -24.16 -14.79
CA ARG A 18 22.64 -25.15 -13.71
C ARG A 18 21.97 -24.65 -12.44
N ILE A 19 22.25 -23.42 -12.04
CA ILE A 19 21.63 -22.77 -10.88
C ILE A 19 20.10 -22.76 -11.02
N ALA A 20 19.56 -22.41 -12.18
CA ALA A 20 18.12 -22.45 -12.46
C ALA A 20 17.53 -23.86 -12.33
N VAL A 21 18.24 -24.88 -12.79
CA VAL A 21 17.85 -26.29 -12.65
C VAL A 21 17.82 -26.71 -11.18
N ASP A 22 18.85 -26.35 -10.44
CA ASP A 22 19.01 -26.81 -9.06
C ASP A 22 17.92 -26.22 -8.16
N VAL A 23 17.57 -24.93 -8.29
CA VAL A 23 16.44 -24.36 -7.55
C VAL A 23 15.10 -25.04 -7.86
N LEU A 24 14.84 -25.39 -9.13
CA LEU A 24 13.61 -26.08 -9.51
C LEU A 24 13.57 -27.51 -8.97
N LYS A 25 14.71 -28.20 -8.94
CA LYS A 25 14.81 -29.55 -8.36
C LYS A 25 14.54 -29.57 -6.85
N THR A 26 14.95 -28.55 -6.12
CA THR A 26 14.63 -28.44 -4.68
C THR A 26 13.11 -28.39 -4.44
N ARG A 27 12.34 -27.98 -5.45
CA ARG A 27 10.87 -27.98 -5.47
C ARG A 27 10.24 -29.23 -6.07
N GLY A 28 11.02 -30.28 -6.28
CA GLY A 28 10.55 -31.52 -6.93
C GLY A 28 10.23 -31.35 -8.42
N VAL A 29 10.60 -30.24 -9.05
CA VAL A 29 10.35 -29.98 -10.46
C VAL A 29 11.47 -30.59 -11.30
N ARG A 30 11.12 -31.52 -12.21
CA ARG A 30 12.09 -32.11 -13.13
C ARG A 30 12.61 -31.05 -14.10
N ALA A 31 13.89 -30.74 -14.10
CA ALA A 31 14.50 -29.74 -14.98
C ALA A 31 15.87 -30.21 -15.49
N GLN A 32 16.26 -29.73 -16.67
CA GLN A 32 17.57 -29.95 -17.31
C GLN A 32 18.06 -28.62 -17.89
N ALA A 33 19.36 -28.37 -17.81
CA ALA A 33 19.98 -27.14 -18.27
C ALA A 33 19.75 -26.85 -19.77
N SER A 34 19.72 -27.87 -20.59
CA SER A 34 19.46 -27.79 -22.05
C SER A 34 18.06 -27.33 -22.42
N TRP A 35 17.11 -27.37 -21.47
CA TRP A 35 15.72 -26.92 -21.73
C TRP A 35 15.57 -25.40 -21.64
N PHE A 36 16.51 -24.72 -20.99
CA PHE A 36 16.44 -23.29 -20.76
C PHE A 36 17.14 -22.49 -21.87
N ALA A 37 16.38 -21.58 -22.48
CA ALA A 37 16.91 -20.54 -23.35
C ALA A 37 17.12 -19.25 -22.52
N VAL A 38 18.16 -18.49 -22.84
CA VAL A 38 18.31 -17.11 -22.33
C VAL A 38 17.37 -16.24 -23.15
N VAL A 39 16.36 -15.65 -22.50
CA VAL A 39 15.36 -14.81 -23.17
C VAL A 39 15.63 -13.33 -23.00
N GLU A 40 16.31 -12.94 -21.90
CA GLU A 40 16.87 -11.61 -21.70
C GLU A 40 18.24 -11.74 -21.04
N ASP A 41 19.21 -10.95 -21.49
CA ASP A 41 20.60 -10.98 -21.02
C ASP A 41 21.10 -9.56 -20.72
N PHE A 42 21.33 -9.28 -19.44
CA PHE A 42 21.85 -8.02 -18.95
C PHE A 42 23.25 -8.21 -18.34
N PRO A 43 24.05 -7.15 -18.17
CA PRO A 43 25.35 -7.26 -17.51
C PRO A 43 25.26 -7.85 -16.10
N GLU A 44 24.17 -7.61 -15.38
CA GLU A 44 23.98 -7.98 -13.99
C GLU A 44 23.27 -9.32 -13.79
N LEU A 45 22.38 -9.69 -14.69
CA LEU A 45 21.51 -10.86 -14.56
C LEU A 45 21.08 -11.40 -15.93
N CYS A 46 20.55 -12.63 -15.95
CA CYS A 46 19.85 -13.17 -17.12
C CYS A 46 18.49 -13.75 -16.74
N VAL A 47 17.58 -13.72 -17.71
CA VAL A 47 16.27 -14.38 -17.63
C VAL A 47 16.32 -15.66 -18.47
N LEU A 48 16.07 -16.77 -17.81
CA LEU A 48 16.09 -18.12 -18.39
C LEU A 48 14.67 -18.66 -18.48
N GLU A 49 14.30 -19.26 -19.62
CA GLU A 49 12.96 -19.83 -19.83
C GLU A 49 12.99 -21.16 -20.59
N ASP A 50 12.24 -22.12 -20.06
CA ASP A 50 11.79 -23.33 -20.76
C ASP A 50 10.31 -23.11 -21.16
N SER A 51 10.11 -22.51 -22.32
CA SER A 51 8.78 -22.10 -22.80
C SER A 51 7.87 -23.30 -23.09
N GLU A 52 8.42 -24.48 -23.45
CA GLU A 52 7.63 -25.68 -23.71
C GLU A 52 6.94 -26.19 -22.43
N ARG A 53 7.59 -26.02 -21.27
CA ARG A 53 7.11 -26.52 -19.97
C ARG A 53 6.69 -25.42 -19.03
N GLY A 54 6.72 -24.17 -19.49
CA GLY A 54 6.30 -23.00 -18.72
C GLY A 54 7.16 -22.71 -17.49
N ARG A 55 8.48 -22.89 -17.57
CA ARG A 55 9.42 -22.67 -16.47
C ARG A 55 10.28 -21.47 -16.72
N PHE A 56 10.62 -20.74 -15.67
CA PHE A 56 11.56 -19.64 -15.77
C PHE A 56 12.43 -19.53 -14.52
N ALA A 57 13.57 -18.85 -14.68
CA ALA A 57 14.38 -18.35 -13.58
C ALA A 57 15.03 -17.02 -13.95
N ILE A 58 15.19 -16.14 -12.96
CA ILE A 58 15.99 -14.92 -13.06
C ILE A 58 17.22 -15.15 -12.19
N VAL A 59 18.41 -15.10 -12.79
CA VAL A 59 19.66 -15.46 -12.14
C VAL A 59 20.66 -14.30 -12.25
N ALA A 60 21.20 -13.85 -11.10
CA ALA A 60 22.28 -12.90 -11.05
C ALA A 60 23.58 -13.52 -11.60
N LYS A 61 24.35 -12.74 -12.36
CA LYS A 61 25.67 -13.16 -12.83
C LYS A 61 26.68 -13.17 -11.70
N GLU A 62 27.84 -13.73 -11.95
CA GLU A 62 28.95 -13.72 -10.99
C GLU A 62 29.49 -12.32 -10.70
N GLY A 63 30.19 -12.14 -9.58
CA GLY A 63 30.90 -10.90 -9.24
C GLY A 63 30.14 -9.92 -8.34
N TYR A 64 29.03 -10.39 -7.70
CA TYR A 64 28.23 -9.60 -6.76
C TYR A 64 28.35 -10.07 -5.31
N GLY A 65 29.24 -11.04 -5.01
CA GLY A 65 29.43 -11.57 -3.67
C GLY A 65 28.25 -12.42 -3.17
N LEU A 66 27.51 -12.99 -4.10
CA LEU A 66 26.39 -13.90 -3.84
C LEU A 66 26.84 -15.34 -4.09
N ASP A 67 26.46 -16.26 -3.22
CA ASP A 67 26.63 -17.70 -3.44
C ASP A 67 25.61 -18.20 -4.49
N ASP A 68 25.79 -19.39 -5.04
CA ASP A 68 24.98 -19.89 -6.16
C ASP A 68 23.49 -19.97 -5.84
N ASP A 69 23.10 -20.30 -4.62
CA ASP A 69 21.71 -20.31 -4.15
C ASP A 69 21.15 -18.89 -3.94
N GLU A 70 21.99 -17.94 -3.58
CA GLU A 70 21.61 -16.54 -3.44
C GLU A 70 21.41 -15.84 -4.80
N ARG A 71 22.11 -16.30 -5.84
CA ARG A 71 22.04 -15.75 -7.21
C ARG A 71 20.68 -15.93 -7.87
N VAL A 72 19.85 -16.87 -7.43
CA VAL A 72 18.47 -17.00 -7.92
C VAL A 72 17.63 -15.86 -7.34
N LEU A 73 17.09 -14.99 -8.20
CA LEU A 73 16.29 -13.83 -7.81
C LEU A 73 14.79 -14.10 -7.92
N ALA A 74 14.41 -14.94 -8.89
CA ALA A 74 13.03 -15.39 -9.08
C ALA A 74 13.00 -16.72 -9.85
N TYR A 75 11.95 -17.51 -9.64
CA TYR A 75 11.70 -18.74 -10.39
C TYR A 75 10.22 -19.14 -10.39
N GLY A 76 9.82 -19.89 -11.42
CA GLY A 76 8.48 -20.46 -11.54
C GLY A 76 8.47 -21.68 -12.47
N TRP A 77 7.41 -22.49 -12.37
CA TRP A 77 7.31 -23.73 -13.15
C TRP A 77 5.95 -23.95 -13.82
N LYS A 78 5.14 -22.89 -13.91
CA LYS A 78 3.84 -22.90 -14.59
C LYS A 78 3.70 -21.63 -15.42
N ASN A 79 3.42 -21.76 -16.70
CA ASN A 79 3.05 -20.69 -17.64
C ASN A 79 4.15 -19.67 -18.05
N GLY A 80 5.43 -19.95 -17.76
CA GLY A 80 6.55 -19.17 -18.29
C GLY A 80 6.60 -17.69 -17.86
N PHE A 81 7.59 -16.96 -18.39
CA PHE A 81 7.81 -15.54 -18.13
C PHE A 81 7.65 -14.68 -19.40
N ARG A 82 7.66 -15.29 -20.58
CA ARG A 82 7.47 -14.67 -21.89
C ARG A 82 6.04 -14.14 -22.08
N GLY A 83 5.89 -13.15 -22.96
CA GLY A 83 4.58 -12.59 -23.33
C GLY A 83 3.99 -11.60 -22.32
N THR A 84 4.72 -11.27 -21.26
CA THR A 84 4.30 -10.31 -20.23
C THR A 84 5.08 -9.01 -20.35
N GLU A 85 5.08 -8.38 -21.54
CA GLU A 85 5.68 -7.05 -21.72
C GLU A 85 4.87 -6.02 -20.93
N SER A 86 5.22 -5.83 -19.68
CA SER A 86 4.52 -4.94 -18.74
C SER A 86 5.46 -3.98 -18.06
N ALA A 87 4.92 -2.84 -17.60
CA ALA A 87 5.66 -1.90 -16.77
C ALA A 87 6.20 -2.57 -15.50
N TRP A 88 5.43 -3.51 -14.92
CA TRP A 88 5.86 -4.27 -13.73
C TRP A 88 7.10 -5.13 -14.02
N LYS A 89 7.14 -5.88 -15.13
CA LYS A 89 8.29 -6.71 -15.50
C LYS A 89 9.54 -5.85 -15.66
N ARG A 90 9.42 -4.72 -16.37
CA ARG A 90 10.53 -3.76 -16.51
C ARG A 90 10.98 -3.21 -15.16
N ASN A 91 10.05 -2.84 -14.29
CA ASN A 91 10.34 -2.37 -12.94
C ASN A 91 11.05 -3.45 -12.10
N LEU A 92 10.59 -4.70 -12.13
CA LEU A 92 11.18 -5.84 -11.44
C LEU A 92 12.65 -6.02 -11.84
N LEU A 93 12.92 -6.14 -13.15
CA LEU A 93 14.27 -6.33 -13.67
C LEU A 93 15.17 -5.13 -13.37
N THR A 94 14.63 -3.92 -13.49
CA THR A 94 15.36 -2.69 -13.14
C THR A 94 15.67 -2.65 -11.64
N SER A 95 14.73 -3.05 -10.78
CA SER A 95 14.95 -3.13 -9.34
C SER A 95 16.07 -4.12 -8.99
N TYR A 96 16.06 -5.32 -9.57
CA TYR A 96 17.13 -6.29 -9.32
C TYR A 96 18.49 -5.78 -9.78
N ARG A 97 18.56 -5.13 -10.95
CA ARG A 97 19.79 -4.54 -11.48
C ARG A 97 20.30 -3.39 -10.62
N GLU A 98 19.41 -2.52 -10.13
CA GLU A 98 19.73 -1.46 -9.18
C GLU A 98 20.33 -2.03 -7.89
N GLN A 99 19.69 -3.04 -7.32
CA GLN A 99 20.14 -3.72 -6.09
C GLN A 99 21.51 -4.39 -6.28
N LEU A 100 21.73 -5.08 -7.40
CA LEU A 100 23.02 -5.69 -7.73
C LEU A 100 24.11 -4.62 -7.92
N ALA A 101 23.79 -3.47 -8.53
CA ALA A 101 24.73 -2.36 -8.69
C ALA A 101 25.15 -1.76 -7.33
N ILE A 102 24.23 -1.69 -6.35
CA ILE A 102 24.53 -1.27 -4.97
C ILE A 102 25.41 -2.31 -4.28
N LEU A 103 25.11 -3.60 -4.45
CA LEU A 103 25.81 -4.69 -3.78
C LEU A 103 27.26 -4.84 -4.25
N LYS A 104 27.54 -4.61 -5.53
CA LYS A 104 28.88 -4.81 -6.13
C LYS A 104 30.02 -4.10 -5.40
N PRO A 105 29.99 -2.78 -5.12
CA PRO A 105 31.05 -2.10 -4.40
C PRO A 105 31.16 -2.55 -2.94
N LEU A 106 30.06 -3.01 -2.30
CA LEU A 106 30.06 -3.52 -0.94
C LEU A 106 30.80 -4.85 -0.86
N ALA A 107 30.57 -5.76 -1.80
CA ALA A 107 31.30 -7.03 -1.92
C ALA A 107 32.82 -6.80 -2.08
N TYR A 108 33.25 -5.85 -2.90
CA TYR A 108 34.66 -5.52 -3.07
C TYR A 108 35.30 -4.90 -1.82
N ARG A 109 34.58 -4.13 -1.03
CA ARG A 109 35.08 -3.59 0.25
C ARG A 109 35.36 -4.71 1.25
N ASN A 110 34.45 -5.66 1.37
CA ASN A 110 34.61 -6.82 2.27
C ASN A 110 35.82 -7.69 1.90
N VAL A 111 36.04 -7.93 0.59
CA VAL A 111 37.21 -8.70 0.11
C VAL A 111 38.53 -7.94 0.37
N ARG A 112 38.56 -6.60 0.28
CA ARG A 112 39.74 -5.81 0.63
C ARG A 112 40.01 -5.80 2.13
N GLN A 113 38.98 -5.75 2.97
CA GLN A 113 39.13 -5.80 4.43
C GLN A 113 39.64 -7.18 4.89
N THR A 114 39.11 -8.27 4.34
CA THR A 114 39.64 -9.63 4.64
C THR A 114 41.08 -9.78 4.18
N LYS A 115 41.46 -9.35 2.98
CA LYS A 115 42.85 -9.40 2.51
C LYS A 115 43.81 -8.48 3.30
N ASN A 116 43.35 -7.34 3.78
CA ASN A 116 44.16 -6.47 4.65
C ASN A 116 44.29 -7.07 6.07
N ASN A 117 43.23 -7.70 6.58
CA ASN A 117 43.28 -8.40 7.87
C ASN A 117 44.19 -9.64 7.82
N ASP A 118 44.21 -10.36 6.70
CA ASP A 118 45.12 -11.51 6.50
C ASP A 118 46.59 -11.03 6.35
N ALA A 119 46.84 -9.81 5.88
CA ALA A 119 48.19 -9.23 5.81
C ALA A 119 48.64 -8.55 7.11
N GLU A 120 47.73 -8.16 8.00
CA GLU A 120 48.03 -7.57 9.32
C GLU A 120 48.03 -8.62 10.47
N ALA A 121 47.56 -9.83 10.22
CA ALA A 121 47.45 -10.91 11.22
C ALA A 121 48.80 -11.49 11.64
N GLU A 122 49.93 -11.08 11.05
CA GLU A 122 51.27 -11.44 11.55
C GLU A 122 51.76 -10.57 12.73
N GLY A 123 50.93 -9.71 13.29
CA GLY A 123 51.43 -8.91 14.42
C GLY A 123 50.46 -7.99 15.15
N ARG A 124 49.27 -8.40 15.62
CA ARG A 124 48.58 -7.74 16.76
C ARG A 124 47.30 -8.48 17.19
N GLN A 125 47.02 -8.40 18.51
CA GLN A 125 45.86 -8.99 19.19
C GLN A 125 44.51 -8.53 18.62
N GLU A 126 43.62 -9.50 18.45
CA GLU A 126 42.23 -9.36 17.98
C GLU A 126 41.37 -8.44 18.88
N VAL A 127 40.67 -7.50 18.24
CA VAL A 127 39.36 -7.06 18.69
C VAL A 127 38.36 -7.56 17.63
N VAL A 128 37.76 -8.71 17.92
CA VAL A 128 36.75 -9.34 17.05
C VAL A 128 35.43 -8.66 17.30
N LEU A 129 35.01 -7.80 16.37
CA LEU A 129 33.59 -7.41 16.24
C LEU A 129 32.85 -8.56 15.57
N HIS A 130 32.19 -9.38 16.38
CA HIS A 130 31.27 -10.39 15.88
C HIS A 130 30.02 -9.74 15.32
N ILE A 131 30.01 -9.45 14.03
CA ILE A 131 28.79 -9.37 13.23
C ILE A 131 28.46 -10.82 12.86
N GLY A 132 27.40 -11.37 13.53
CA GLY A 132 27.12 -12.79 13.56
C GLY A 132 26.96 -13.45 12.19
N ARG A 133 27.92 -14.25 11.83
CA ARG A 133 27.73 -15.45 11.02
C ARG A 133 28.24 -16.62 11.83
N LYS A 134 27.34 -17.47 12.32
CA LYS A 134 27.71 -18.82 12.75
C LYS A 134 28.10 -19.60 11.49
N GLY A 135 29.37 -19.90 11.36
CA GLY A 135 29.88 -20.74 10.29
C GLY A 135 29.16 -22.08 10.26
N ALA A 136 28.50 -22.36 9.16
CA ALA A 136 28.04 -23.70 8.85
C ALA A 136 29.25 -24.57 8.53
N LYS A 137 29.68 -25.43 9.46
CA LYS A 137 30.49 -26.59 9.14
C LYS A 137 29.67 -27.49 8.21
N SER A 138 30.25 -27.88 7.08
CA SER A 138 29.72 -28.94 6.22
C SER A 138 29.48 -30.18 7.06
N VAL A 139 28.23 -30.50 7.36
CA VAL A 139 27.82 -31.76 7.96
C VAL A 139 27.22 -32.60 6.84
N ALA A 140 27.75 -33.83 6.74
CA ALA A 140 27.36 -34.81 5.76
C ALA A 140 25.82 -34.97 5.66
N MET A 141 25.35 -35.16 4.43
CA MET A 141 23.99 -35.50 4.04
C MET A 141 23.44 -36.66 4.90
N GLY A 142 22.48 -36.35 5.77
CA GLY A 142 21.84 -37.38 6.59
C GLY A 142 21.10 -36.90 7.83
N THR A 143 20.79 -35.63 8.00
CA THR A 143 19.98 -35.17 9.14
C THR A 143 18.75 -34.37 8.66
N LEU A 144 17.63 -34.75 9.22
CA LEU A 144 16.31 -34.11 9.12
C LEU A 144 16.43 -32.60 8.82
N ARG A 145 16.05 -32.19 7.59
CA ARG A 145 15.88 -30.77 7.26
C ARG A 145 14.99 -30.15 8.34
N ALA A 146 15.50 -29.15 9.02
CA ALA A 146 14.64 -28.27 9.81
C ALA A 146 13.47 -27.89 8.91
N ARG A 147 12.24 -27.98 9.44
CA ARG A 147 11.01 -27.66 8.69
C ARG A 147 11.21 -26.29 8.07
N GLN A 148 11.25 -26.22 6.76
CA GLN A 148 11.45 -24.99 6.03
C GLN A 148 10.29 -24.05 6.40
N ASP A 149 10.58 -22.77 6.73
CA ASP A 149 9.53 -21.77 6.99
C ASP A 149 8.87 -21.43 5.65
N GLU A 150 7.74 -22.08 5.38
CA GLU A 150 7.06 -21.93 4.10
C GLU A 150 5.54 -22.01 4.23
N VAL A 151 4.86 -21.33 3.35
CA VAL A 151 3.44 -21.47 3.08
C VAL A 151 3.25 -21.67 1.58
N GLU A 152 2.75 -22.84 1.20
CA GLU A 152 2.39 -23.13 -0.19
C GLU A 152 1.35 -22.14 -0.71
N PRO A 153 1.36 -21.84 -2.03
CA PRO A 153 0.40 -20.93 -2.63
C PRO A 153 -1.04 -21.25 -2.26
N LEU A 154 -1.72 -20.29 -1.64
CA LEU A 154 -3.06 -20.45 -1.09
C LEU A 154 -4.15 -20.37 -2.17
N THR A 155 -3.97 -19.53 -3.19
CA THR A 155 -4.97 -19.30 -4.22
C THR A 155 -4.86 -20.34 -5.33
N SER A 156 -5.98 -20.89 -5.72
CA SER A 156 -6.06 -21.79 -6.88
C SER A 156 -6.36 -21.05 -8.19
N SER A 157 -6.80 -19.79 -8.11
CA SER A 157 -7.22 -19.01 -9.27
C SER A 157 -6.04 -18.61 -10.15
N ARG A 158 -6.23 -18.75 -11.46
CA ARG A 158 -5.32 -18.29 -12.51
C ARG A 158 -6.05 -17.32 -13.42
N TRP A 159 -6.61 -16.27 -12.79
CA TRP A 159 -7.43 -15.31 -13.48
C TRP A 159 -6.59 -14.23 -14.16
N GLY A 160 -7.18 -13.62 -15.17
CA GLY A 160 -6.56 -12.55 -15.96
C GLY A 160 -7.44 -11.30 -16.03
N GLN A 161 -7.00 -10.33 -16.80
CA GLN A 161 -7.70 -9.05 -16.97
C GLN A 161 -8.51 -9.01 -18.29
N GLY A 162 -8.21 -9.89 -19.23
CA GLY A 162 -8.88 -10.01 -20.52
C GLY A 162 -10.05 -11.02 -20.47
N HIS A 163 -10.50 -11.47 -21.63
CA HIS A 163 -11.57 -12.48 -21.74
C HIS A 163 -11.17 -13.80 -21.03
N PRO A 164 -12.07 -14.41 -20.26
CA PRO A 164 -13.50 -14.07 -20.07
C PRO A 164 -13.78 -13.07 -18.93
N TYR A 165 -12.80 -12.69 -18.14
CA TYR A 165 -12.96 -11.90 -16.92
C TYR A 165 -13.49 -10.48 -17.17
N ASN A 166 -13.22 -9.92 -18.35
CA ASN A 166 -13.67 -8.58 -18.76
C ASN A 166 -14.98 -8.60 -19.58
N ALA A 167 -15.70 -9.71 -19.66
CA ALA A 167 -16.86 -9.84 -20.54
C ALA A 167 -17.98 -8.82 -20.26
N MET A 168 -18.02 -8.22 -19.06
CA MET A 168 -18.96 -7.16 -18.70
C MET A 168 -18.35 -5.75 -18.69
N CYS A 169 -17.05 -5.63 -18.95
CA CYS A 169 -16.39 -4.32 -19.03
C CYS A 169 -16.85 -3.53 -20.27
N PRO A 170 -16.64 -2.21 -20.31
CA PRO A 170 -16.96 -1.39 -21.47
C PRO A 170 -16.35 -1.94 -22.77
N THR A 171 -17.05 -1.73 -23.88
CA THR A 171 -16.51 -2.06 -25.21
C THR A 171 -15.37 -1.13 -25.56
N SER A 172 -14.35 -1.69 -26.19
CA SER A 172 -13.28 -0.91 -26.80
C SER A 172 -13.79 -0.16 -28.03
N GLU A 173 -13.28 1.04 -28.25
CA GLU A 173 -13.55 1.82 -29.46
C GLU A 173 -12.54 1.49 -30.58
N LEU A 174 -11.38 0.95 -30.19
CA LEU A 174 -10.29 0.60 -31.11
C LEU A 174 -10.31 -0.86 -31.57
N SER A 175 -11.09 -1.71 -30.91
CA SER A 175 -11.19 -3.14 -31.22
C SER A 175 -12.61 -3.66 -31.08
N SER A 176 -12.90 -4.85 -31.64
CA SER A 176 -14.20 -5.54 -31.42
C SER A 176 -14.33 -6.16 -30.01
N GLY A 177 -13.34 -5.97 -29.15
CA GLY A 177 -13.28 -6.57 -27.82
C GLY A 177 -13.83 -5.68 -26.71
N ARG A 178 -13.49 -6.05 -25.49
CA ARG A 178 -13.78 -5.32 -24.26
C ARG A 178 -12.50 -4.76 -23.67
N MET A 179 -12.58 -3.61 -23.01
CA MET A 179 -11.47 -3.05 -22.24
C MET A 179 -11.07 -4.01 -21.12
N LEU A 180 -9.81 -3.97 -20.71
CA LEU A 180 -9.31 -4.81 -19.62
C LEU A 180 -10.04 -4.51 -18.32
N ALA A 181 -10.22 -5.53 -17.48
CA ALA A 181 -10.87 -5.37 -16.17
C ALA A 181 -10.02 -4.57 -15.16
N GLY A 182 -8.70 -4.58 -15.34
CA GLY A 182 -7.73 -3.93 -14.47
C GLY A 182 -7.15 -4.85 -13.39
N CYS A 183 -5.87 -4.61 -13.08
CA CYS A 183 -5.11 -5.46 -12.15
C CYS A 183 -5.65 -5.42 -10.72
N VAL A 184 -6.10 -4.25 -10.25
CA VAL A 184 -6.65 -4.08 -8.90
C VAL A 184 -7.92 -4.89 -8.72
N ALA A 185 -8.87 -4.81 -9.68
CA ALA A 185 -10.11 -5.58 -9.65
C ALA A 185 -9.84 -7.08 -9.74
N THR A 186 -8.90 -7.50 -10.59
CA THR A 186 -8.52 -8.91 -10.76
C THR A 186 -7.91 -9.47 -9.46
N ALA A 187 -6.93 -8.78 -8.87
CA ALA A 187 -6.29 -9.21 -7.63
C ALA A 187 -7.29 -9.30 -6.47
N MET A 188 -8.15 -8.28 -6.32
CA MET A 188 -9.22 -8.29 -5.30
C MET A 188 -10.17 -9.47 -5.52
N SER A 189 -10.58 -9.74 -6.76
CA SER A 189 -11.48 -10.84 -7.09
C SER A 189 -10.88 -12.21 -6.78
N GLN A 190 -9.58 -12.41 -7.00
CA GLN A 190 -8.89 -13.66 -6.67
C GLN A 190 -8.86 -13.90 -5.15
N ILE A 191 -8.63 -12.87 -4.34
CA ILE A 191 -8.70 -12.97 -2.88
C ILE A 191 -10.13 -13.28 -2.42
N MET A 192 -11.14 -12.62 -2.99
CA MET A 192 -12.55 -12.90 -2.69
C MET A 192 -12.93 -14.33 -3.09
N TYR A 193 -12.45 -14.82 -4.23
CA TYR A 193 -12.66 -16.20 -4.66
C TYR A 193 -11.99 -17.22 -3.71
N TYR A 194 -10.81 -16.92 -3.19
CA TYR A 194 -10.16 -17.75 -2.18
C TYR A 194 -11.02 -17.89 -0.92
N HIS A 195 -11.57 -16.79 -0.42
CA HIS A 195 -12.42 -16.79 0.78
C HIS A 195 -13.85 -17.29 0.52
N LYS A 196 -14.31 -17.37 -0.73
CA LYS A 196 -15.72 -17.60 -1.10
C LYS A 196 -16.67 -16.66 -0.34
N TYR A 197 -16.30 -15.40 -0.22
CA TYR A 197 -16.99 -14.40 0.59
C TYR A 197 -16.98 -13.03 -0.10
N PRO A 198 -18.05 -12.23 0.07
CA PRO A 198 -19.37 -12.56 0.60
C PRO A 198 -20.28 -13.24 -0.45
N SER A 199 -21.46 -13.69 -0.07
CA SER A 199 -22.50 -14.11 -1.02
C SER A 199 -23.26 -12.93 -1.63
N LYS A 200 -23.21 -11.76 -0.97
CA LYS A 200 -23.93 -10.54 -1.37
C LYS A 200 -23.14 -9.29 -0.97
N GLY A 201 -23.18 -8.27 -1.81
CA GLY A 201 -22.58 -6.97 -1.49
C GLY A 201 -23.42 -6.11 -0.55
N MET A 202 -22.92 -4.94 -0.21
CA MET A 202 -23.52 -3.99 0.73
C MET A 202 -23.51 -2.56 0.18
N GLY A 203 -24.60 -1.85 0.40
CA GLY A 203 -24.68 -0.42 0.16
C GLY A 203 -24.66 -0.02 -1.32
N LYS A 204 -24.64 1.28 -1.53
CA LYS A 204 -24.61 1.90 -2.85
C LYS A 204 -23.38 2.76 -3.01
N PHE A 205 -22.91 2.88 -4.23
CA PHE A 205 -21.76 3.67 -4.57
C PHE A 205 -21.95 4.41 -5.88
N VAL A 206 -21.47 5.63 -5.97
CA VAL A 206 -21.47 6.40 -7.20
C VAL A 206 -20.05 6.50 -7.72
N THR A 207 -19.80 5.99 -8.90
CA THR A 207 -18.51 6.05 -9.59
C THR A 207 -18.65 6.80 -10.92
N SER A 208 -17.55 7.02 -11.60
CA SER A 208 -17.52 7.52 -12.97
C SER A 208 -17.16 6.35 -13.90
N LEU A 209 -17.94 6.19 -14.96
CA LEU A 209 -17.68 5.24 -16.02
C LEU A 209 -17.55 6.00 -17.34
N LYS A 210 -16.37 6.02 -17.95
CA LYS A 210 -16.09 6.83 -19.16
C LYS A 210 -16.57 8.29 -19.04
N GLY A 211 -16.31 8.92 -17.89
CA GLY A 211 -16.73 10.30 -17.62
C GLY A 211 -18.21 10.48 -17.22
N GLN A 212 -19.03 9.45 -17.32
CA GLN A 212 -20.43 9.50 -16.92
C GLN A 212 -20.63 9.01 -15.50
N ARG A 213 -21.49 9.68 -14.75
CA ARG A 213 -21.91 9.26 -13.41
C ARG A 213 -22.64 7.93 -13.48
N LYS A 214 -22.18 6.94 -12.72
CA LYS A 214 -22.82 5.63 -12.57
C LYS A 214 -23.08 5.33 -11.10
N GLU A 215 -24.34 5.10 -10.74
CA GLU A 215 -24.70 4.53 -9.44
C GLU A 215 -24.60 3.00 -9.52
N VAL A 216 -23.96 2.40 -8.53
CA VAL A 216 -23.81 0.95 -8.38
C VAL A 216 -24.49 0.55 -7.08
N ASP A 217 -25.43 -0.39 -7.14
CA ASP A 217 -26.09 -0.96 -5.98
C ASP A 217 -25.51 -2.34 -5.67
N PHE A 218 -24.58 -2.39 -4.72
CA PHE A 218 -23.96 -3.65 -4.31
C PHE A 218 -24.93 -4.55 -3.51
N LEU A 219 -26.01 -4.00 -2.96
CA LEU A 219 -27.07 -4.81 -2.32
C LEU A 219 -27.80 -5.70 -3.34
N ALA A 220 -27.83 -5.30 -4.61
CA ALA A 220 -28.41 -6.09 -5.69
C ALA A 220 -27.43 -7.13 -6.26
N THR A 221 -26.14 -7.08 -5.91
CA THR A 221 -25.12 -7.98 -6.43
C THR A 221 -25.09 -9.27 -5.61
N ASN A 222 -25.50 -10.38 -6.22
CA ASN A 222 -25.36 -11.72 -5.65
C ASN A 222 -24.15 -12.41 -6.30
N ILE A 223 -23.35 -13.10 -5.50
CA ILE A 223 -22.13 -13.75 -5.97
C ILE A 223 -22.33 -15.27 -5.86
N ASP A 224 -22.33 -15.92 -7.02
CA ASP A 224 -22.40 -17.36 -7.12
C ASP A 224 -20.99 -17.97 -7.19
N TRP A 225 -20.46 -18.29 -6.01
CA TRP A 225 -19.10 -18.85 -5.90
C TRP A 225 -18.98 -20.26 -6.47
N ASP A 226 -20.04 -21.03 -6.47
CA ASP A 226 -20.02 -22.44 -6.86
C ASP A 226 -19.94 -22.61 -8.37
N SER A 227 -20.47 -21.67 -9.14
CA SER A 227 -20.35 -21.66 -10.61
C SER A 227 -18.99 -21.16 -11.11
N MET A 228 -18.16 -20.56 -10.23
CA MET A 228 -16.84 -20.04 -10.61
C MET A 228 -15.78 -21.14 -10.62
N LYS A 229 -14.87 -21.06 -11.58
CA LYS A 229 -13.73 -21.96 -11.74
C LYS A 229 -12.41 -21.28 -11.46
N PRO A 230 -11.39 -22.02 -11.00
CA PRO A 230 -10.06 -21.46 -10.80
C PRO A 230 -9.36 -21.07 -12.11
N ASP A 231 -9.77 -21.67 -13.23
CA ASP A 231 -9.19 -21.46 -14.56
C ASP A 231 -10.27 -21.56 -15.63
N TYR A 232 -10.18 -20.72 -16.66
CA TYR A 232 -11.10 -20.68 -17.81
C TYR A 232 -10.39 -20.89 -19.15
N THR A 233 -9.12 -21.26 -19.15
CA THR A 233 -8.33 -21.47 -20.39
C THR A 233 -8.82 -22.63 -21.22
N SER A 234 -9.47 -23.61 -20.60
CA SER A 234 -9.99 -24.82 -21.30
C SER A 234 -11.34 -24.63 -22.02
N GLY A 235 -11.94 -23.42 -21.92
CA GLY A 235 -13.26 -23.13 -22.52
C GLY A 235 -14.43 -23.86 -21.86
N GLY A 236 -15.64 -23.68 -22.40
CA GLY A 236 -16.85 -24.46 -22.02
C GLY A 236 -17.47 -24.20 -20.66
N ALA A 237 -16.94 -23.25 -19.88
CA ALA A 237 -17.48 -22.89 -18.58
C ALA A 237 -18.45 -21.70 -18.67
N ASN A 238 -19.44 -21.64 -17.77
CA ASN A 238 -20.21 -20.42 -17.58
C ASN A 238 -19.30 -19.31 -17.07
N ILE A 239 -19.16 -18.25 -17.85
CA ILE A 239 -18.26 -17.12 -17.56
C ILE A 239 -18.98 -15.97 -16.85
N SER A 240 -20.32 -16.00 -16.77
CA SER A 240 -21.11 -14.86 -16.26
C SER A 240 -20.71 -14.48 -14.83
N SER A 241 -20.68 -15.43 -13.91
CA SER A 241 -20.43 -15.17 -12.49
C SER A 241 -19.03 -14.58 -12.24
N VAL A 242 -18.00 -15.06 -12.92
CA VAL A 242 -16.65 -14.50 -12.78
C VAL A 242 -16.56 -13.10 -13.41
N ALA A 243 -17.19 -12.89 -14.56
CA ALA A 243 -17.21 -11.59 -15.22
C ALA A 243 -17.99 -10.55 -14.41
N GLU A 244 -19.11 -10.95 -13.82
CA GLU A 244 -19.90 -10.11 -12.91
C GLU A 244 -19.11 -9.69 -11.68
N LEU A 245 -18.44 -10.63 -11.01
CA LEU A 245 -17.60 -10.34 -9.85
C LEU A 245 -16.48 -9.36 -10.22
N VAL A 246 -15.74 -9.65 -11.27
CA VAL A 246 -14.58 -8.83 -11.67
C VAL A 246 -15.02 -7.42 -12.09
N TYR A 247 -16.13 -7.31 -12.83
CA TYR A 247 -16.69 -6.03 -13.21
C TYR A 247 -17.25 -5.24 -12.01
N ALA A 248 -17.97 -5.91 -11.11
CA ALA A 248 -18.44 -5.28 -9.87
C ALA A 248 -17.25 -4.74 -9.05
N ASN A 249 -16.17 -5.49 -8.98
CA ASN A 249 -14.93 -5.05 -8.34
C ASN A 249 -14.28 -3.88 -9.08
N ALA A 250 -14.24 -3.88 -10.40
CA ALA A 250 -13.74 -2.76 -11.17
C ALA A 250 -14.52 -1.46 -10.90
N LEU A 251 -15.84 -1.56 -10.77
CA LEU A 251 -16.68 -0.43 -10.37
C LEU A 251 -16.45 -0.03 -8.91
N ALA A 252 -16.32 -1.01 -8.01
CA ALA A 252 -16.09 -0.78 -6.58
C ALA A 252 -14.79 -0.01 -6.30
N VAL A 253 -13.75 -0.28 -7.09
CA VAL A 253 -12.46 0.42 -6.98
C VAL A 253 -12.37 1.64 -7.90
N SER A 254 -13.49 2.12 -8.46
CA SER A 254 -13.52 3.26 -9.40
C SER A 254 -12.49 3.14 -10.52
N SER A 255 -12.41 1.98 -11.16
CA SER A 255 -11.49 1.76 -12.27
C SER A 255 -11.68 2.78 -13.37
N VAL A 256 -10.58 3.32 -13.88
CA VAL A 256 -10.52 4.16 -15.07
C VAL A 256 -10.24 3.25 -16.25
N PHE A 257 -11.27 3.02 -17.02
CA PHE A 257 -11.19 2.20 -18.23
C PHE A 257 -10.61 3.03 -19.38
N ASP A 258 -9.53 2.54 -19.95
CA ASP A 258 -8.87 3.11 -21.13
C ASP A 258 -8.60 1.99 -22.15
N GLU A 259 -8.36 2.36 -23.40
CA GLU A 259 -8.19 1.39 -24.50
C GLU A 259 -7.00 0.46 -24.33
N PHE A 260 -5.93 0.96 -23.70
CA PHE A 260 -4.67 0.22 -23.53
C PHE A 260 -4.46 -0.33 -22.13
N SER A 261 -5.15 0.25 -21.14
CA SER A 261 -5.00 -0.11 -19.73
C SER A 261 -6.24 0.25 -18.92
N THR A 262 -6.43 -0.41 -17.80
CA THR A 262 -7.43 -0.02 -16.81
C THR A 262 -6.73 0.17 -15.47
N SER A 263 -6.83 1.36 -14.92
CA SER A 263 -6.11 1.77 -13.73
C SER A 263 -7.00 1.96 -12.52
N SER A 264 -6.46 1.67 -11.35
CA SER A 264 -7.00 1.94 -10.03
C SER A 264 -5.87 1.89 -9.00
N ASN A 265 -6.15 1.88 -7.69
CA ASN A 265 -5.13 1.61 -6.68
C ASN A 265 -5.63 0.76 -5.50
N ASN A 266 -4.68 0.22 -4.75
CA ASN A 266 -4.96 -0.71 -3.64
C ASN A 266 -5.70 -0.06 -2.46
N LEU A 267 -5.60 1.26 -2.29
CA LEU A 267 -6.36 1.98 -1.29
C LEU A 267 -7.88 1.83 -1.51
N PHE A 268 -8.31 1.88 -2.77
CA PHE A 268 -9.71 1.69 -3.12
C PHE A 268 -10.13 0.22 -2.98
N ALA A 269 -9.24 -0.72 -3.24
CA ALA A 269 -9.51 -2.14 -2.98
C ALA A 269 -9.79 -2.39 -1.49
N ARG A 270 -8.95 -1.86 -0.58
CA ARG A 270 -9.21 -1.93 0.87
C ARG A 270 -10.56 -1.33 1.23
N THR A 271 -10.85 -0.16 0.69
CA THR A 271 -12.11 0.53 0.96
C THR A 271 -13.32 -0.25 0.45
N ALA A 272 -13.22 -0.81 -0.76
CA ALA A 272 -14.27 -1.63 -1.35
C ALA A 272 -14.52 -2.92 -0.56
N LEU A 273 -13.46 -3.64 -0.20
CA LEU A 273 -13.54 -4.86 0.60
C LEU A 273 -14.34 -4.62 1.91
N VAL A 274 -14.01 -3.55 2.62
CA VAL A 274 -14.66 -3.27 3.92
C VAL A 274 -16.08 -2.70 3.76
N ASN A 275 -16.29 -1.75 2.84
CA ASN A 275 -17.52 -0.98 2.79
C ASN A 275 -18.58 -1.55 1.82
N PHE A 276 -18.17 -2.30 0.80
CA PHE A 276 -19.11 -2.87 -0.17
C PHE A 276 -19.19 -4.39 -0.11
N TRP A 277 -18.13 -5.06 0.36
CA TRP A 277 -18.08 -6.51 0.45
C TRP A 277 -18.09 -7.05 1.89
N GLY A 278 -18.12 -6.17 2.89
CA GLY A 278 -18.32 -6.55 4.28
C GLY A 278 -17.16 -7.31 4.93
N TYR A 279 -15.96 -7.22 4.38
CA TYR A 279 -14.75 -7.75 5.01
C TYR A 279 -14.47 -7.04 6.35
N SER A 280 -13.65 -7.68 7.18
CA SER A 280 -13.27 -7.12 8.48
C SER A 280 -12.69 -5.71 8.34
N PRO A 281 -13.08 -4.75 9.20
CA PRO A 281 -12.46 -3.43 9.24
C PRO A 281 -11.01 -3.45 9.74
N GLU A 282 -10.51 -4.59 10.22
CA GLU A 282 -9.09 -4.81 10.51
C GLU A 282 -8.23 -4.83 9.24
N CYS A 283 -8.85 -5.01 8.06
CA CYS A 283 -8.17 -4.87 6.78
C CYS A 283 -7.47 -3.52 6.67
N LYS A 284 -6.17 -3.53 6.35
CA LYS A 284 -5.30 -2.35 6.31
C LYS A 284 -4.79 -2.10 4.91
N PHE A 285 -4.64 -0.83 4.56
CA PHE A 285 -3.81 -0.38 3.45
C PHE A 285 -2.56 0.27 4.01
N LEU A 286 -1.39 -0.17 3.57
CA LEU A 286 -0.08 0.30 4.01
C LEU A 286 0.74 0.77 2.82
N GLU A 287 1.41 1.91 2.95
CA GLU A 287 2.50 2.35 2.08
C GLU A 287 3.80 2.11 2.84
N LEU A 288 4.65 1.23 2.32
CA LEU A 288 5.85 0.78 3.01
C LEU A 288 7.11 1.27 2.30
N ARG A 289 8.11 1.59 3.09
CA ARG A 289 9.39 2.11 2.60
C ARG A 289 10.39 0.99 2.33
N PHE A 290 10.52 0.07 3.26
CA PHE A 290 11.50 -1.00 3.22
C PHE A 290 10.88 -2.29 2.69
N GLN A 291 11.64 -3.03 1.89
CA GLN A 291 11.16 -4.31 1.33
C GLN A 291 11.16 -5.42 2.40
N SER A 292 12.00 -5.32 3.43
CA SER A 292 11.95 -6.20 4.61
C SER A 292 10.63 -6.06 5.37
N GLU A 293 10.15 -4.83 5.60
CA GLU A 293 8.83 -4.60 6.24
C GLU A 293 7.69 -5.25 5.43
N VAL A 294 7.76 -5.17 4.10
CA VAL A 294 6.81 -5.87 3.23
C VAL A 294 6.85 -7.36 3.47
N ALA A 295 8.05 -7.96 3.50
CA ALA A 295 8.23 -9.39 3.66
C ALA A 295 7.67 -9.88 5.01
N ASP A 296 7.92 -9.14 6.10
CA ASP A 296 7.46 -9.49 7.44
C ASP A 296 5.93 -9.45 7.55
N ILE A 297 5.29 -8.38 7.06
CA ILE A 297 3.83 -8.24 7.05
C ILE A 297 3.19 -9.34 6.21
N VAL A 298 3.73 -9.61 5.03
CA VAL A 298 3.23 -10.66 4.13
C VAL A 298 3.33 -12.03 4.78
N LYS A 299 4.50 -12.39 5.32
CA LYS A 299 4.70 -13.69 5.98
C LYS A 299 3.79 -13.86 7.20
N ALA A 300 3.61 -12.80 8.02
CA ALA A 300 2.70 -12.83 9.16
C ALA A 300 1.24 -13.10 8.74
N ASN A 301 0.78 -12.52 7.63
CA ASN A 301 -0.54 -12.78 7.06
C ASN A 301 -0.65 -14.21 6.50
N LEU A 302 0.32 -14.64 5.72
CA LEU A 302 0.30 -15.96 5.07
C LEU A 302 0.33 -17.11 6.08
N ARG A 303 1.04 -16.96 7.21
CA ARG A 303 0.98 -17.92 8.34
C ARG A 303 -0.45 -18.06 8.91
N GLN A 304 -1.25 -17.00 8.82
CA GLN A 304 -2.67 -17.02 9.18
C GLN A 304 -3.58 -17.47 8.03
N ARG A 305 -3.02 -17.94 6.91
CA ARG A 305 -3.77 -18.33 5.70
C ARG A 305 -4.53 -17.16 5.06
N LEU A 306 -3.99 -15.94 5.13
CA LEU A 306 -4.56 -14.74 4.56
C LEU A 306 -3.71 -14.29 3.36
N PRO A 307 -4.18 -14.43 2.11
CA PRO A 307 -3.53 -13.85 0.95
C PRO A 307 -3.49 -12.33 1.07
N VAL A 308 -2.42 -11.73 0.56
CA VAL A 308 -2.15 -10.29 0.66
C VAL A 308 -2.18 -9.68 -0.75
N MET A 309 -2.77 -8.50 -0.89
CA MET A 309 -2.73 -7.77 -2.15
C MET A 309 -1.58 -6.78 -2.14
N LEU A 310 -0.71 -6.85 -3.12
CA LEU A 310 0.47 -6.01 -3.27
C LEU A 310 0.35 -5.10 -4.49
N SER A 311 1.10 -3.99 -4.48
CA SER A 311 1.28 -3.17 -5.67
C SER A 311 2.71 -2.64 -5.76
N GLY A 312 3.23 -2.60 -6.98
CA GLY A 312 4.53 -2.02 -7.33
C GLY A 312 4.70 -2.01 -8.85
N GLY A 313 5.56 -1.12 -9.38
CA GLY A 313 5.79 -1.04 -10.82
C GLY A 313 4.53 -0.82 -11.66
N SER A 314 3.56 -0.03 -11.14
CA SER A 314 2.26 0.23 -11.78
C SER A 314 1.38 -1.01 -11.96
N HIS A 315 1.54 -2.04 -11.14
CA HIS A 315 0.76 -3.26 -11.18
C HIS A 315 0.31 -3.68 -9.78
N SER A 316 -0.90 -4.27 -9.69
CA SER A 316 -1.45 -4.87 -8.47
C SER A 316 -1.63 -6.36 -8.65
N PHE A 317 -1.25 -7.15 -7.64
CA PHE A 317 -1.22 -8.60 -7.70
C PHE A 317 -1.42 -9.22 -6.31
N VAL A 318 -1.59 -10.53 -6.26
CA VAL A 318 -1.76 -11.28 -5.01
C VAL A 318 -0.43 -11.92 -4.62
N CYS A 319 -0.08 -11.81 -3.34
CA CYS A 319 0.93 -12.67 -2.72
C CYS A 319 0.20 -13.69 -1.85
N ASP A 320 0.41 -14.96 -2.12
CA ASP A 320 -0.38 -16.04 -1.53
C ASP A 320 0.44 -17.23 -1.01
N GLY A 321 1.76 -17.11 -1.03
CA GLY A 321 2.66 -18.10 -0.51
C GLY A 321 4.06 -17.54 -0.29
N TYR A 322 4.90 -18.27 0.43
CA TYR A 322 6.33 -17.96 0.56
C TYR A 322 7.14 -19.21 0.87
N SER A 323 8.42 -19.15 0.57
CA SER A 323 9.41 -20.12 0.95
C SER A 323 10.73 -19.43 1.19
N ASP A 324 11.23 -19.49 2.42
CA ASP A 324 12.42 -18.76 2.86
C ASP A 324 12.31 -17.25 2.51
N ASN A 325 13.19 -16.73 1.65
CA ASN A 325 13.22 -15.31 1.23
C ASN A 325 12.38 -15.03 -0.01
N TYR A 326 11.70 -16.04 -0.56
CA TYR A 326 10.89 -15.88 -1.76
C TYR A 326 9.42 -15.75 -1.41
N LEU A 327 8.74 -14.79 -2.00
CA LEU A 327 7.30 -14.61 -1.94
C LEU A 327 6.68 -15.13 -3.24
N HIS A 328 5.59 -15.90 -3.14
CA HIS A 328 4.86 -16.37 -4.32
C HIS A 328 3.87 -15.31 -4.78
N PHE A 329 3.98 -14.89 -6.05
CA PHE A 329 3.11 -13.91 -6.68
C PHE A 329 2.17 -14.56 -7.68
N ASN A 330 0.88 -14.26 -7.56
CA ASN A 330 -0.13 -14.49 -8.58
C ASN A 330 -0.44 -13.14 -9.24
N LEU A 331 0.08 -12.96 -10.44
CA LEU A 331 0.11 -11.66 -11.11
C LEU A 331 -1.20 -11.27 -11.80
N GLY A 332 -2.20 -12.13 -11.83
CA GLY A 332 -3.46 -11.85 -12.51
C GLY A 332 -3.33 -11.75 -14.04
N TRP A 333 -2.45 -12.57 -14.63
CA TRP A 333 -2.20 -12.67 -16.07
C TRP A 333 -2.49 -14.06 -16.61
N ALA A 334 -3.64 -14.61 -16.21
CA ALA A 334 -4.03 -15.99 -16.55
C ALA A 334 -2.96 -17.05 -16.16
N GLY A 335 -2.26 -16.78 -15.05
CA GLY A 335 -1.19 -17.61 -14.52
C GLY A 335 0.19 -17.34 -15.11
N ALA A 336 0.32 -16.54 -16.18
CA ALA A 336 1.63 -16.20 -16.72
C ALA A 336 2.50 -15.48 -15.67
N ALA A 337 3.77 -15.85 -15.64
CA ALA A 337 4.78 -15.38 -14.70
C ALA A 337 4.43 -15.55 -13.20
N ASN A 338 3.41 -16.35 -12.86
CA ASN A 338 3.23 -16.74 -11.45
C ASN A 338 4.45 -17.51 -10.97
N GLY A 339 4.97 -17.16 -9.81
CA GLY A 339 6.21 -17.77 -9.31
C GLY A 339 6.70 -17.15 -8.01
N PHE A 340 7.91 -17.51 -7.62
CA PHE A 340 8.58 -17.10 -6.41
C PHE A 340 9.61 -16.02 -6.72
N TYR A 341 9.57 -14.92 -5.97
CA TYR A 341 10.34 -13.70 -6.21
C TYR A 341 10.98 -13.22 -4.91
N LYS A 342 12.26 -12.90 -4.92
CA LYS A 342 12.90 -12.15 -3.84
C LYS A 342 12.47 -10.68 -3.91
N LEU A 343 12.25 -10.04 -2.78
CA LEU A 343 12.11 -8.58 -2.72
C LEU A 343 13.49 -7.90 -2.66
N LEU A 344 14.44 -8.57 -2.01
CA LEU A 344 15.81 -8.10 -1.84
C LEU A 344 16.78 -9.16 -2.37
N VAL A 345 17.81 -8.73 -3.10
CA VAL A 345 18.90 -9.63 -3.53
C VAL A 345 19.80 -9.97 -2.34
N SER A 346 19.90 -9.08 -1.35
CA SER A 346 20.59 -9.23 -0.08
C SER A 346 20.02 -8.23 0.91
N ASP A 347 19.99 -8.56 2.20
CA ASP A 347 19.52 -7.68 3.27
C ASP A 347 20.33 -6.36 3.33
N MET A 348 21.59 -6.40 2.89
CA MET A 348 22.47 -5.22 2.85
C MET A 348 21.97 -4.09 1.95
N VAL A 349 21.06 -4.35 1.02
CA VAL A 349 20.56 -3.31 0.10
C VAL A 349 19.29 -2.62 0.61
N ASP A 350 18.64 -3.13 1.65
CA ASP A 350 17.38 -2.57 2.14
C ASP A 350 17.53 -1.18 2.80
N GLU A 351 18.71 -0.88 3.33
CA GLU A 351 19.05 0.43 3.89
C GLU A 351 19.18 1.53 2.82
N TYR A 352 19.38 1.12 1.56
CA TYR A 352 19.53 2.05 0.44
C TYR A 352 18.16 2.42 -0.14
N LYS A 353 18.00 3.68 -0.53
CA LYS A 353 16.80 4.14 -1.22
C LYS A 353 16.73 3.55 -2.62
N LEU A 354 15.98 2.46 -2.75
CA LEU A 354 15.69 1.89 -4.05
C LEU A 354 14.72 2.80 -4.82
N ARG A 355 15.13 3.25 -6.00
CA ARG A 355 14.26 4.03 -6.91
C ARG A 355 13.15 3.15 -7.48
N HIS A 356 13.46 1.89 -7.76
CA HIS A 356 12.55 0.90 -8.35
C HIS A 356 12.24 -0.19 -7.32
N ARG A 357 11.34 0.09 -6.41
CA ARG A 357 10.87 -0.92 -5.43
C ARG A 357 9.96 -1.93 -6.12
N ILE A 358 10.12 -3.21 -5.79
CA ILE A 358 9.27 -4.29 -6.31
C ILE A 358 7.86 -4.14 -5.75
N VAL A 359 7.75 -3.81 -4.47
CA VAL A 359 6.48 -3.55 -3.78
C VAL A 359 6.52 -2.19 -3.10
N SER A 360 5.46 -1.42 -3.23
CA SER A 360 5.30 -0.10 -2.61
C SER A 360 4.08 -0.02 -1.69
N THR A 361 3.03 -0.81 -1.94
CA THR A 361 1.82 -0.82 -1.11
C THR A 361 1.34 -2.24 -0.82
N VAL A 362 0.70 -2.40 0.32
CA VAL A 362 0.18 -3.66 0.83
C VAL A 362 -1.27 -3.47 1.30
N VAL A 363 -2.18 -4.36 0.90
CA VAL A 363 -3.47 -4.55 1.55
C VAL A 363 -3.44 -5.89 2.27
N CYS A 364 -3.42 -5.85 3.59
CA CYS A 364 -3.28 -7.02 4.46
C CYS A 364 -4.47 -7.17 5.42
N ASP A 365 -4.46 -8.22 6.22
CA ASP A 365 -5.55 -8.60 7.14
C ASP A 365 -6.91 -8.73 6.42
N VAL A 366 -6.88 -9.19 5.16
CA VAL A 366 -8.07 -9.38 4.34
C VAL A 366 -8.74 -10.68 4.76
N LYS A 367 -9.75 -10.58 5.60
CA LYS A 367 -10.49 -11.74 6.12
C LYS A 367 -11.98 -11.44 6.25
N PRO A 368 -12.86 -12.44 6.04
CA PRO A 368 -14.27 -12.33 6.43
C PRO A 368 -14.38 -11.94 7.90
N PRO A 369 -15.44 -11.22 8.32
CA PRO A 369 -15.63 -10.89 9.72
C PRO A 369 -15.82 -12.18 10.54
N LYS A 370 -15.22 -12.24 11.72
CA LYS A 370 -15.47 -13.30 12.70
C LYS A 370 -16.89 -13.10 13.27
N GLU A 371 -17.85 -13.86 12.78
CA GLU A 371 -19.27 -13.88 13.18
C GLU A 371 -20.12 -12.69 12.70
N GLN A 372 -21.43 -12.95 12.56
CA GLN A 372 -22.47 -11.96 12.28
C GLN A 372 -22.35 -10.79 13.26
N ARG A 373 -22.36 -9.56 12.73
CA ARG A 373 -22.21 -8.31 13.50
C ARG A 373 -23.06 -8.36 14.76
N ARG A 374 -22.42 -8.56 15.90
CA ARG A 374 -23.02 -8.23 17.21
C ARG A 374 -23.41 -6.76 17.21
N ALA A 375 -24.38 -6.39 18.05
CA ALA A 375 -24.79 -5.01 18.23
C ALA A 375 -23.59 -4.06 18.30
N VAL A 376 -23.71 -2.88 17.66
CA VAL A 376 -22.65 -1.86 17.65
C VAL A 376 -22.18 -1.63 19.09
N VAL A 377 -20.92 -1.90 19.36
CA VAL A 377 -20.33 -1.65 20.68
C VAL A 377 -20.09 -0.15 20.79
N ALA A 378 -20.95 0.52 21.54
CA ALA A 378 -20.93 1.97 21.73
C ALA A 378 -20.61 2.34 23.17
N ARG A 379 -19.88 3.45 23.36
CA ARG A 379 -19.55 4.02 24.67
C ARG A 379 -19.54 5.53 24.64
N ALA A 380 -19.87 6.15 25.77
CA ALA A 380 -19.68 7.56 26.02
C ALA A 380 -18.71 7.75 27.20
N VAL A 381 -17.76 8.68 27.07
CA VAL A 381 -16.77 9.00 28.09
C VAL A 381 -16.61 10.51 28.25
N ASN A 382 -16.29 10.94 29.47
CA ASN A 382 -15.94 12.34 29.76
C ASN A 382 -14.47 12.43 30.15
N VAL A 383 -13.67 13.09 29.33
CA VAL A 383 -12.24 13.32 29.58
C VAL A 383 -12.08 14.54 30.46
N TYR A 384 -12.04 14.32 31.76
CA TYR A 384 -11.99 15.37 32.79
C TYR A 384 -10.65 16.15 32.81
N ALA A 385 -9.59 15.57 32.27
CA ALA A 385 -8.28 16.22 32.10
C ALA A 385 -7.61 15.75 30.79
N PRO A 386 -6.88 16.63 30.08
CA PRO A 386 -6.19 16.28 28.85
C PRO A 386 -5.26 15.07 28.99
N GLY A 387 -5.23 14.17 28.01
CA GLY A 387 -4.40 12.97 27.97
C GLY A 387 -4.93 11.80 28.83
N ARG A 388 -6.16 11.87 29.32
CA ARG A 388 -6.74 10.83 30.19
C ARG A 388 -7.68 9.86 29.48
N LEU A 389 -7.91 10.01 28.19
CA LEU A 389 -8.80 9.10 27.45
C LEU A 389 -8.34 7.63 27.57
N VAL A 390 -7.03 7.40 27.49
CA VAL A 390 -6.45 6.05 27.60
C VAL A 390 -6.80 5.36 28.93
N SER A 391 -6.89 6.10 30.03
CA SER A 391 -7.24 5.55 31.35
C SER A 391 -8.74 5.30 31.56
N LEU A 392 -9.58 5.78 30.64
CA LEU A 392 -11.04 5.61 30.67
C LEU A 392 -11.54 4.41 29.83
N LEU A 393 -10.67 3.82 29.03
CA LEU A 393 -10.98 2.72 28.13
C LEU A 393 -10.07 1.53 28.45
N SER A 394 -10.66 0.32 28.47
CA SER A 394 -9.88 -0.90 28.52
C SER A 394 -9.21 -1.18 27.17
N GLU A 395 -8.13 -1.96 27.15
CA GLU A 395 -7.45 -2.40 25.93
C GLU A 395 -8.43 -3.01 24.91
N ARG A 396 -9.34 -3.87 25.39
CA ARG A 396 -10.36 -4.47 24.54
C ARG A 396 -11.28 -3.42 23.92
N GLU A 397 -11.71 -2.41 24.68
CA GLU A 397 -12.57 -1.34 24.18
C GLU A 397 -11.84 -0.50 23.12
N MET A 398 -10.57 -0.16 23.34
CA MET A 398 -9.78 0.58 22.36
C MET A 398 -9.72 -0.13 21.00
N GLN A 399 -9.70 -1.46 21.00
CA GLN A 399 -9.65 -2.27 19.78
C GLN A 399 -11.02 -2.58 19.16
N THR A 400 -12.08 -2.65 19.95
CA THR A 400 -13.37 -3.22 19.51
C THR A 400 -14.54 -2.24 19.48
N LEU A 401 -14.42 -1.05 20.07
CA LEU A 401 -15.45 -0.03 19.99
C LEU A 401 -15.69 0.42 18.56
N GLN A 402 -16.96 0.43 18.14
CA GLN A 402 -17.39 0.90 16.83
C GLN A 402 -17.94 2.32 16.88
N SER A 403 -18.46 2.73 18.04
CA SER A 403 -18.99 4.08 18.27
C SER A 403 -18.48 4.63 19.60
N LEU A 404 -17.97 5.84 19.59
CA LEU A 404 -17.47 6.52 20.78
C LEU A 404 -17.94 7.97 20.81
N THR A 405 -18.59 8.36 21.90
CA THR A 405 -18.89 9.77 22.22
C THR A 405 -17.91 10.25 23.27
N VAL A 406 -17.18 11.33 22.97
CA VAL A 406 -16.21 11.93 23.89
C VAL A 406 -16.61 13.34 24.24
N THR A 407 -16.66 13.64 25.52
CA THR A 407 -16.84 14.99 26.06
C THR A 407 -15.63 15.39 26.89
N GLY A 408 -15.54 16.66 27.27
CA GLY A 408 -14.42 17.16 28.08
C GLY A 408 -13.27 17.70 27.25
N THR A 409 -12.04 17.58 27.75
CA THR A 409 -10.87 18.29 27.18
C THR A 409 -9.84 17.31 26.64
N LEU A 410 -9.42 17.50 25.38
CA LEU A 410 -8.53 16.61 24.65
C LEU A 410 -7.22 17.30 24.29
N ASP A 411 -6.09 16.60 24.45
CA ASP A 411 -4.76 16.98 23.96
C ASP A 411 -4.22 16.06 22.85
N GLY A 412 -2.93 16.17 22.54
CA GLY A 412 -2.29 15.38 21.50
C GLY A 412 -2.34 13.88 21.76
N ARG A 413 -2.22 13.42 22.99
CA ARG A 413 -2.27 11.99 23.38
C ARG A 413 -3.65 11.39 23.14
N ASP A 414 -4.70 12.13 23.49
CA ASP A 414 -6.08 11.69 23.28
C ASP A 414 -6.38 11.58 21.77
N ILE A 415 -5.91 12.56 21.00
CA ILE A 415 -6.06 12.53 19.53
C ILE A 415 -5.27 11.37 18.91
N ALA A 416 -4.04 11.12 19.35
CA ALA A 416 -3.26 9.98 18.88
C ALA A 416 -3.98 8.64 19.12
N LEU A 417 -4.56 8.46 20.32
CA LEU A 417 -5.37 7.28 20.62
C LEU A 417 -6.60 7.17 19.72
N LEU A 418 -7.36 8.25 19.55
CA LEU A 418 -8.56 8.28 18.70
C LEU A 418 -8.23 7.93 17.24
N ARG A 419 -7.10 8.42 16.72
CA ARG A 419 -6.60 8.08 15.38
C ARG A 419 -6.38 6.58 15.24
N ARG A 420 -5.66 5.98 16.20
CA ARG A 420 -5.40 4.54 16.22
C ARG A 420 -6.67 3.72 16.32
N MET A 421 -7.58 4.09 17.19
CA MET A 421 -8.91 3.45 17.30
C MET A 421 -9.71 3.55 15.98
N ALA A 422 -9.54 4.62 15.23
CA ALA A 422 -10.21 4.85 13.94
C ALA A 422 -9.49 4.23 12.73
N GLY A 423 -8.46 3.41 12.96
CA GLY A 423 -7.78 2.65 11.91
C GLY A 423 -6.65 3.41 11.21
N ALA A 424 -6.08 4.44 11.83
CA ALA A 424 -4.85 5.06 11.32
C ALA A 424 -3.69 4.05 11.39
N THR A 425 -2.90 4.01 10.30
CA THR A 425 -1.81 3.04 10.10
C THR A 425 -0.45 3.71 9.93
N ASP A 426 -0.38 4.99 10.16
CA ASP A 426 0.85 5.79 10.16
C ASP A 426 1.72 5.39 11.37
N GLY A 427 2.38 4.26 11.22
CA GLY A 427 3.04 3.43 12.23
C GLY A 427 4.26 4.02 12.93
N TRP A 428 4.23 5.29 13.31
CA TRP A 428 5.31 5.88 14.09
C TRP A 428 4.93 6.05 15.55
N LYS A 429 5.56 5.20 16.35
CA LYS A 429 5.79 5.21 17.79
C LYS A 429 4.64 5.71 18.67
N ASP A 430 3.97 4.74 19.23
CA ASP A 430 2.97 4.87 20.31
C ASP A 430 3.45 5.59 21.57
N GLU A 431 4.71 5.95 21.68
CA GLU A 431 5.30 6.72 22.76
C GLU A 431 4.56 8.05 23.03
N CYS A 432 3.98 8.65 21.99
CA CYS A 432 3.22 9.89 22.14
C CYS A 432 1.85 9.70 22.78
N ALA A 433 1.25 8.53 22.67
CA ALA A 433 -0.08 8.25 23.24
C ALA A 433 -0.01 7.73 24.69
N GLY A 434 1.19 7.53 25.24
CA GLY A 434 1.37 6.89 26.55
C GLY A 434 0.97 5.42 26.56
N LEU A 435 0.90 4.82 25.38
CA LEU A 435 0.68 3.38 25.20
C LEU A 435 2.05 2.73 25.28
N SER A 436 2.33 2.08 26.42
CA SER A 436 3.57 1.36 26.62
C SER A 436 3.73 0.25 25.61
N ASP A 437 4.94 0.20 25.09
CA ASP A 437 5.46 -0.74 24.15
C ASP A 437 5.06 -2.16 24.28
N GLY A 438 5.14 -2.86 23.18
CA GLY A 438 5.36 -4.27 23.10
C GLY A 438 4.24 -5.06 22.49
N GLY A 439 3.25 -4.43 21.95
CA GLY A 439 2.29 -5.10 21.10
C GLY A 439 2.48 -4.68 19.65
N GLU A 440 2.69 -5.64 18.75
CA GLU A 440 2.53 -5.45 17.31
C GLU A 440 1.35 -4.51 17.03
N GLY A 441 1.58 -3.46 16.22
CA GLY A 441 0.68 -2.34 15.99
C GLY A 441 -0.79 -2.71 15.80
N TRP A 442 -1.58 -2.67 16.87
CA TRP A 442 -3.01 -2.84 16.77
C TRP A 442 -3.67 -1.61 16.13
N SER A 443 -4.72 -1.82 15.42
CA SER A 443 -5.59 -0.78 14.86
C SER A 443 -7.02 -1.11 15.25
N GLY A 444 -7.74 -0.10 15.77
CA GLY A 444 -9.12 -0.26 16.18
C GLY A 444 -10.10 -0.26 15.02
N VAL A 445 -11.37 -0.44 15.34
CA VAL A 445 -12.48 -0.54 14.37
C VAL A 445 -13.50 0.60 14.53
N LEU A 446 -13.10 1.71 15.17
CA LEU A 446 -13.95 2.86 15.45
C LEU A 446 -14.42 3.50 14.13
N SER A 447 -15.72 3.46 13.90
CA SER A 447 -16.35 3.97 12.68
C SER A 447 -17.20 5.22 12.92
N THR A 448 -17.67 5.43 14.15
CA THR A 448 -18.44 6.61 14.53
C THR A 448 -17.77 7.29 15.72
N LEU A 449 -17.40 8.55 15.56
CA LEU A 449 -16.78 9.35 16.59
C LEU A 449 -17.56 10.66 16.77
N ASP A 450 -18.09 10.89 17.98
CA ASP A 450 -18.75 12.13 18.33
C ASP A 450 -17.90 12.92 19.33
N LEU A 451 -17.36 14.04 18.85
CA LEU A 451 -16.59 15.02 19.62
C LEU A 451 -17.36 16.33 19.85
N SER A 452 -18.67 16.34 19.54
CA SER A 452 -19.46 17.59 19.59
C SER A 452 -19.46 18.25 20.98
N GLY A 453 -19.34 17.46 22.04
CA GLY A 453 -19.20 17.90 23.43
C GLY A 453 -17.77 18.04 23.93
N ALA A 454 -16.78 17.80 23.06
CA ALA A 454 -15.37 17.89 23.44
C ALA A 454 -14.78 19.27 23.13
N LYS A 455 -13.62 19.56 23.73
CA LYS A 455 -12.80 20.74 23.46
C LYS A 455 -11.36 20.31 23.23
N ILE A 456 -10.82 20.60 22.07
CA ILE A 456 -9.39 20.40 21.78
C ILE A 456 -8.63 21.60 22.32
N VAL A 457 -7.59 21.36 23.12
CA VAL A 457 -6.72 22.39 23.68
C VAL A 457 -5.36 22.37 22.99
N ARG A 458 -4.66 23.50 23.03
CA ARG A 458 -3.28 23.58 22.60
C ARG A 458 -2.41 22.71 23.51
N ASP A 459 -1.57 21.91 22.89
CA ASP A 459 -0.56 21.12 23.59
C ASP A 459 0.77 21.22 22.85
N ASP A 460 1.75 21.79 23.50
CA ASP A 460 3.10 21.97 22.96
C ASP A 460 4.06 20.84 23.39
N ARG A 461 3.60 19.88 24.20
CA ARG A 461 4.42 18.79 24.75
C ARG A 461 4.21 17.45 24.03
N TYR A 462 2.95 17.13 23.71
CA TYR A 462 2.59 15.81 23.18
C TYR A 462 2.05 15.92 21.75
N PRO A 463 2.82 15.52 20.73
CA PRO A 463 2.34 15.47 19.37
C PRO A 463 1.28 14.35 19.23
N TYR A 464 0.28 14.57 18.37
CA TYR A 464 -0.68 13.49 18.01
C TYR A 464 -0.18 12.64 16.85
N LEU A 465 0.83 13.09 16.15
CA LEU A 465 1.44 12.39 15.02
C LEU A 465 2.88 12.86 14.86
N VAL A 466 3.79 11.91 14.71
CA VAL A 466 5.19 12.15 14.37
C VAL A 466 5.46 11.45 13.05
N ILE A 467 5.98 12.16 12.07
CA ILE A 467 6.28 11.63 10.75
C ILE A 467 7.73 11.92 10.36
N PRO A 468 8.41 11.02 9.63
CA PRO A 468 9.70 11.34 9.04
C PRO A 468 9.57 12.52 8.08
N ALA A 469 10.51 13.45 8.11
CA ALA A 469 10.54 14.56 7.17
C ALA A 469 10.77 14.09 5.72
N GLU A 470 11.41 12.95 5.56
CA GLU A 470 11.54 12.29 4.27
C GLU A 470 10.17 11.88 3.71
N GLY A 471 9.97 12.13 2.42
CA GLY A 471 8.68 11.87 1.75
C GLY A 471 7.60 12.91 2.03
N CYS A 472 7.87 13.94 2.83
CA CYS A 472 6.99 15.10 2.93
C CYS A 472 7.11 15.96 1.68
N TYR A 473 5.98 16.17 1.03
CA TYR A 473 5.87 17.10 -0.09
C TYR A 473 5.52 18.48 0.46
N TYR A 474 6.25 19.49 0.02
CA TYR A 474 5.87 20.88 0.24
C TYR A 474 5.68 21.60 -1.09
N THR A 475 4.83 22.60 -1.09
CA THR A 475 4.65 23.48 -2.25
C THR A 475 5.20 24.86 -1.95
N TRP A 476 6.16 25.30 -2.75
CA TRP A 476 6.66 26.65 -2.72
C TRP A 476 6.46 27.30 -4.10
N ASN A 477 5.89 28.48 -4.15
CA ASN A 477 5.56 29.17 -5.41
C ASN A 477 4.80 28.30 -6.44
N GLY A 478 3.90 27.45 -5.98
CA GLY A 478 3.11 26.56 -6.84
C GLY A 478 3.85 25.34 -7.39
N ARG A 479 5.10 25.11 -7.00
CA ARG A 479 5.84 23.88 -7.34
C ARG A 479 5.86 22.93 -6.15
N ALA A 480 5.63 21.64 -6.43
CA ALA A 480 5.77 20.59 -5.44
C ALA A 480 7.25 20.17 -5.34
N TYR A 481 7.75 20.12 -4.12
CA TYR A 481 9.09 19.63 -3.82
C TYR A 481 8.98 18.44 -2.87
N THR A 482 9.81 17.43 -3.10
CA THR A 482 10.03 16.34 -2.15
C THR A 482 11.22 16.70 -1.29
N ILE A 483 11.16 16.43 0.00
CA ILE A 483 12.36 16.45 0.83
C ILE A 483 13.15 15.19 0.46
N GLU A 484 14.16 15.35 -0.39
CA GLU A 484 15.03 14.26 -0.85
C GLU A 484 16.30 14.19 0.01
N ASP A 485 16.95 13.03 0.00
CA ASP A 485 18.30 12.87 0.52
C ASP A 485 19.26 13.84 -0.20
N GLY A 486 19.99 14.64 0.57
CA GLY A 486 20.95 15.61 0.06
C GLY A 486 20.51 17.07 0.17
N MET A 487 19.30 17.36 0.64
CA MET A 487 19.00 18.70 1.12
C MET A 487 19.89 18.96 2.33
N ASN A 488 20.79 19.95 2.23
CA ASN A 488 21.65 20.28 3.35
C ASN A 488 20.79 20.79 4.51
N THR A 489 21.28 20.62 5.73
CA THR A 489 20.58 21.00 6.95
C THR A 489 20.13 22.46 6.94
N ASP A 490 20.86 23.36 6.28
CA ASP A 490 20.54 24.79 6.22
C ASP A 490 19.38 25.09 5.28
N ASP A 491 19.30 24.45 4.12
CA ASP A 491 18.16 24.59 3.19
C ASP A 491 16.90 23.99 3.81
N TYR A 492 17.03 22.87 4.52
CA TYR A 492 15.97 22.24 5.25
C TYR A 492 15.48 23.12 6.42
N MET A 493 16.39 23.69 7.22
CA MET A 493 16.07 24.64 8.29
C MET A 493 15.52 25.96 7.77
N ARG A 494 15.96 26.40 6.58
CA ARG A 494 15.42 27.57 5.89
C ARG A 494 13.99 27.31 5.42
N PHE A 495 13.71 26.12 4.87
CA PHE A 495 12.37 25.67 4.51
C PHE A 495 11.41 25.71 5.70
N LEU A 496 11.83 25.22 6.86
CA LEU A 496 11.01 25.19 8.08
C LEU A 496 10.80 26.56 8.72
N ARG A 497 11.75 27.46 8.56
CA ARG A 497 11.65 28.85 9.04
C ARG A 497 10.83 29.74 8.11
N THR A 498 10.64 29.33 6.85
CA THR A 498 9.75 30.04 5.94
C THR A 498 8.31 29.79 6.39
N PRO A 499 7.56 30.80 6.84
CA PRO A 499 6.17 30.60 7.22
C PRO A 499 5.44 30.11 5.98
N LEU A 500 5.11 28.82 5.94
CA LEU A 500 4.06 28.37 5.08
C LEU A 500 2.83 29.19 5.51
N SER A 501 2.11 29.76 4.58
CA SER A 501 0.93 30.62 4.81
C SER A 501 -0.16 29.97 5.68
N SER A 502 0.05 28.74 6.12
CA SER A 502 -0.82 27.89 6.93
C SER A 502 -0.34 27.65 8.37
N GLY A 503 0.73 28.29 8.83
CA GLY A 503 1.11 28.27 10.26
C GLY A 503 1.38 26.88 10.84
N TYR A 504 2.19 26.07 10.20
CA TYR A 504 2.68 24.81 10.75
C TYR A 504 3.73 25.08 11.84
N ASP A 505 3.54 24.48 13.02
CA ASP A 505 4.58 24.40 14.04
C ASP A 505 5.31 23.07 13.89
N TYR A 506 6.57 23.12 13.52
CA TYR A 506 7.45 21.97 13.43
C TYR A 506 8.53 22.06 14.49
N THR A 507 8.83 20.94 15.11
CA THR A 507 9.98 20.80 16.00
C THR A 507 10.78 19.58 15.55
N PHE A 508 12.10 19.71 15.55
CA PHE A 508 13.01 18.62 15.22
C PHE A 508 13.52 17.97 16.48
N THR A 509 13.58 16.65 16.48
CA THR A 509 14.23 15.88 17.53
C THR A 509 15.16 14.86 16.88
N GLY A 510 16.44 14.86 17.26
CA GLY A 510 17.42 13.85 16.92
C GLY A 510 18.71 14.39 16.30
N GLU A 511 19.85 14.00 16.88
CA GLU A 511 21.19 14.16 16.27
C GLU A 511 21.47 12.95 15.37
N GLY A 512 21.78 13.19 14.09
CA GLY A 512 22.28 12.17 13.15
C GLY A 512 21.24 11.22 12.54
N SER A 513 19.94 11.42 12.76
CA SER A 513 18.85 10.64 12.20
C SER A 513 18.01 11.48 11.23
N ILE A 514 17.14 10.80 10.45
CA ILE A 514 16.11 11.45 9.63
C ILE A 514 15.32 12.42 10.50
N PRO A 515 15.22 13.71 10.14
CA PRO A 515 14.45 14.65 10.94
C PRO A 515 12.99 14.23 11.03
N LEU A 516 12.37 14.40 12.20
CA LEU A 516 10.99 14.06 12.45
C LEU A 516 10.13 15.33 12.49
N ILE A 517 8.93 15.26 11.94
CA ILE A 517 7.92 16.32 12.01
C ILE A 517 6.90 15.94 13.05
N GLU A 518 6.79 16.74 14.10
CA GLU A 518 5.79 16.55 15.15
C GLU A 518 4.58 17.45 14.92
N LEU A 519 3.41 16.85 14.78
CA LEU A 519 2.15 17.57 14.63
C LEU A 519 1.41 17.64 15.95
N ARG A 520 1.08 18.86 16.38
CA ARG A 520 0.53 19.18 17.70
C ARG A 520 -0.85 19.81 17.63
N THR A 521 -1.63 19.62 18.69
CA THR A 521 -2.98 20.19 18.78
C THR A 521 -2.94 21.72 19.00
N ARG A 522 -3.94 22.40 18.45
CA ARG A 522 -4.22 23.83 18.68
C ARG A 522 -5.64 24.02 19.15
N SER A 523 -5.86 25.00 20.00
CA SER A 523 -7.21 25.31 20.49
C SER A 523 -8.15 25.66 19.34
N ASN A 524 -9.35 25.07 19.37
CA ASN A 524 -10.42 25.33 18.41
C ASN A 524 -10.04 25.09 16.93
N THR A 525 -9.06 24.23 16.68
CA THR A 525 -8.56 23.95 15.34
C THR A 525 -8.46 22.44 15.11
N ILE A 526 -8.99 21.97 13.97
CA ILE A 526 -8.63 20.67 13.43
C ILE A 526 -7.36 20.89 12.62
N THR A 527 -6.23 20.52 13.20
CA THR A 527 -4.92 20.80 12.63
C THR A 527 -4.57 19.84 11.50
N THR A 528 -3.50 20.13 10.78
CA THR A 528 -3.04 19.32 9.65
C THR A 528 -2.91 17.85 10.05
N MET A 529 -3.41 16.95 9.21
CA MET A 529 -3.38 15.50 9.38
C MET A 529 -3.99 14.97 10.70
N MET A 530 -4.74 15.78 11.45
CA MET A 530 -5.27 15.38 12.77
C MET A 530 -6.11 14.11 12.71
N PHE A 531 -6.85 13.88 11.66
CA PHE A 531 -7.60 12.65 11.40
C PHE A 531 -7.17 11.97 10.10
N ALA A 532 -5.98 12.30 9.56
CA ALA A 532 -5.50 11.62 8.37
C ALA A 532 -5.37 10.11 8.63
N ASP A 533 -5.56 9.33 7.57
CA ASP A 533 -5.46 7.87 7.58
C ASP A 533 -6.43 7.12 8.52
N CYS A 534 -7.41 7.80 9.10
CA CYS A 534 -8.47 7.16 9.89
C CYS A 534 -9.40 6.35 8.96
N GLN A 535 -8.88 5.20 8.49
CA GLN A 535 -9.46 4.42 7.39
C GLN A 535 -10.82 3.78 7.73
N ASN A 536 -11.16 3.63 9.02
CA ASN A 536 -12.43 3.06 9.46
C ASN A 536 -13.50 4.12 9.77
N LEU A 537 -13.11 5.39 9.90
CA LEU A 537 -14.02 6.47 10.29
C LEU A 537 -15.06 6.74 9.20
N ARG A 538 -16.33 6.50 9.49
CA ARG A 538 -17.47 6.72 8.57
C ARG A 538 -18.25 7.97 8.91
N THR A 539 -18.37 8.26 10.21
CA THR A 539 -19.12 9.41 10.75
C THR A 539 -18.27 10.12 11.80
N LEU A 540 -18.12 11.41 11.65
CA LEU A 540 -17.42 12.26 12.61
C LEU A 540 -18.26 13.51 12.91
N HIS A 541 -18.53 13.75 14.18
CA HIS A 541 -19.07 15.01 14.68
C HIS A 541 -17.96 15.82 15.31
N LEU A 542 -17.66 16.97 14.74
CA LEU A 542 -16.59 17.86 15.20
C LEU A 542 -16.96 18.61 16.47
N PRO A 543 -15.98 19.01 17.31
CA PRO A 543 -16.22 19.86 18.46
C PRO A 543 -16.91 21.17 18.06
N ARG A 544 -17.95 21.57 18.81
CA ARG A 544 -18.72 22.82 18.53
C ARG A 544 -17.88 24.09 18.62
N SER A 545 -16.71 24.03 19.24
CA SER A 545 -15.78 25.16 19.39
C SER A 545 -14.83 25.35 18.21
N VAL A 546 -14.80 24.42 17.24
CA VAL A 546 -13.85 24.47 16.11
C VAL A 546 -14.12 25.67 15.23
N LYS A 547 -13.08 26.46 14.97
CA LYS A 547 -13.12 27.67 14.11
C LYS A 547 -12.41 27.48 12.78
N ARG A 548 -11.46 26.56 12.71
CA ARG A 548 -10.59 26.32 11.54
C ARG A 548 -10.38 24.83 11.30
N ILE A 549 -10.40 24.42 10.04
CA ILE A 549 -10.01 23.11 9.57
C ILE A 549 -8.84 23.30 8.60
N MET A 550 -7.68 22.80 8.97
CA MET A 550 -6.44 22.98 8.20
C MET A 550 -6.31 22.00 7.04
N GLY A 551 -5.41 22.28 6.13
CA GLY A 551 -5.14 21.43 4.97
C GLY A 551 -4.75 20.01 5.38
N ARG A 552 -5.20 19.01 4.59
CA ARG A 552 -4.95 17.58 4.82
C ARG A 552 -5.49 17.01 6.15
N ALA A 553 -6.31 17.77 6.89
CA ALA A 553 -6.82 17.36 8.20
C ALA A 553 -7.47 15.96 8.20
N PHE A 554 -8.13 15.59 7.12
CA PHE A 554 -8.81 14.31 6.91
C PHE A 554 -8.23 13.51 5.73
N LYS A 555 -6.98 13.76 5.36
CA LYS A 555 -6.35 13.04 4.24
C LYS A 555 -6.51 11.53 4.39
N ARG A 556 -6.99 10.86 3.36
CA ARG A 556 -7.20 9.39 3.32
C ARG A 556 -8.20 8.82 4.34
N CYS A 557 -9.16 9.62 4.84
CA CYS A 557 -10.32 9.09 5.55
C CYS A 557 -11.27 8.38 4.56
N ASN A 558 -10.87 7.19 4.09
CA ASN A 558 -11.48 6.54 2.93
C ASN A 558 -12.89 6.00 3.17
N SER A 559 -13.25 5.77 4.43
CA SER A 559 -14.59 5.33 4.81
C SER A 559 -15.53 6.48 5.15
N LEU A 560 -15.04 7.72 5.27
CA LEU A 560 -15.86 8.89 5.63
C LEU A 560 -16.87 9.18 4.52
N VAL A 561 -18.15 9.11 4.87
CA VAL A 561 -19.28 9.26 3.92
C VAL A 561 -19.79 10.69 3.92
N SER A 562 -19.95 11.27 5.09
CA SER A 562 -20.43 12.64 5.27
C SER A 562 -19.84 13.28 6.51
N LEU A 563 -19.72 14.59 6.50
CA LEU A 563 -19.24 15.39 7.61
C LEU A 563 -20.18 16.58 7.82
N THR A 564 -20.62 16.80 9.06
CA THR A 564 -21.32 18.03 9.46
C THR A 564 -20.33 19.00 10.07
N VAL A 565 -20.17 20.14 9.46
CA VAL A 565 -19.29 21.21 9.92
C VAL A 565 -20.03 22.09 10.93
N PRO A 566 -19.50 22.29 12.14
CA PRO A 566 -20.19 23.08 13.15
C PRO A 566 -20.25 24.58 12.77
N PRO A 567 -21.26 25.32 13.25
CA PRO A 567 -21.51 26.71 12.84
C PRO A 567 -20.40 27.68 13.29
N SER A 568 -19.53 27.26 14.19
CA SER A 568 -18.38 28.05 14.65
C SER A 568 -17.23 28.13 13.64
N VAL A 569 -17.19 27.22 12.64
CA VAL A 569 -16.12 27.16 11.62
C VAL A 569 -16.17 28.39 10.73
N ARG A 570 -15.02 29.01 10.51
CA ARG A 570 -14.83 30.22 9.69
C ARG A 570 -13.91 29.97 8.50
N GLU A 571 -13.14 28.90 8.53
CA GLU A 571 -12.13 28.59 7.53
C GLU A 571 -11.98 27.09 7.33
N ILE A 572 -11.94 26.67 6.07
CA ILE A 572 -11.59 25.31 5.65
C ILE A 572 -10.51 25.46 4.58
N GLU A 573 -9.31 24.94 4.85
CA GLU A 573 -8.18 25.07 3.93
C GLU A 573 -8.24 24.06 2.78
N ALA A 574 -7.52 24.39 1.71
CA ALA A 574 -7.38 23.55 0.53
C ALA A 574 -6.84 22.14 0.88
N GLY A 575 -7.40 21.11 0.26
CA GLY A 575 -6.97 19.73 0.47
C GLY A 575 -7.35 19.12 1.82
N ALA A 576 -8.15 19.80 2.67
CA ALA A 576 -8.58 19.30 3.97
C ALA A 576 -9.14 17.86 3.91
N PHE A 577 -9.85 17.52 2.84
CA PHE A 577 -10.48 16.21 2.60
C PHE A 577 -9.80 15.44 1.47
N SER A 578 -8.52 15.67 1.20
CA SER A 578 -7.82 15.00 0.11
C SER A 578 -7.87 13.47 0.29
N GLN A 579 -8.14 12.75 -0.79
CA GLN A 579 -8.23 11.29 -0.83
C GLN A 579 -9.30 10.68 0.11
N CYS A 580 -10.37 11.42 0.44
CA CYS A 580 -11.54 10.86 1.14
C CYS A 580 -12.46 10.17 0.13
N TYR A 581 -12.18 8.92 -0.17
CA TYR A 581 -12.76 8.16 -1.28
C TYR A 581 -14.30 8.07 -1.27
N LEU A 582 -14.92 7.87 -0.10
CA LEU A 582 -16.38 7.76 0.01
C LEU A 582 -17.07 9.08 0.34
N LEU A 583 -16.35 10.15 0.63
CA LEU A 583 -16.96 11.42 1.01
C LEU A 583 -17.79 11.99 -0.14
N ARG A 584 -19.08 12.17 0.10
CA ARG A 584 -20.06 12.69 -0.87
C ARG A 584 -20.64 14.03 -0.46
N ARG A 585 -20.64 14.30 0.84
CA ARG A 585 -21.31 15.46 1.40
C ARG A 585 -20.51 16.04 2.54
N VAL A 586 -20.28 17.35 2.46
CA VAL A 586 -19.84 18.17 3.59
C VAL A 586 -20.98 19.11 3.92
N ASP A 587 -21.64 18.87 5.06
CA ASP A 587 -22.84 19.62 5.44
C ASP A 587 -22.45 20.87 6.23
N VAL A 588 -22.75 22.02 5.68
CA VAL A 588 -22.54 23.35 6.27
C VAL A 588 -23.85 24.05 6.59
N ALA A 589 -24.94 23.30 6.75
CA ALA A 589 -26.30 23.82 6.91
C ALA A 589 -26.46 24.87 8.03
N GLN A 590 -25.59 24.81 9.05
CA GLN A 590 -25.63 25.75 10.18
C GLN A 590 -24.64 26.92 10.03
N ILE A 591 -23.91 27.01 8.91
CA ILE A 591 -22.95 28.09 8.65
C ILE A 591 -23.62 29.17 7.80
N PRO A 592 -23.48 30.47 8.11
CA PRO A 592 -24.01 31.54 7.24
C PRO A 592 -23.44 31.45 5.83
N VAL A 593 -24.27 31.72 4.81
CA VAL A 593 -23.88 31.60 3.39
C VAL A 593 -22.67 32.48 3.07
N GLU A 594 -22.58 33.67 3.66
CA GLU A 594 -21.45 34.58 3.48
C GLU A 594 -20.12 33.98 3.98
N THR A 595 -20.20 33.13 5.00
CA THR A 595 -19.02 32.39 5.51
C THR A 595 -18.66 31.25 4.56
N CYS A 596 -19.64 30.54 4.01
CA CYS A 596 -19.40 29.45 3.05
C CYS A 596 -18.68 29.97 1.80
N ASN A 597 -19.01 31.16 1.33
CA ASN A 597 -18.36 31.78 0.17
C ASN A 597 -16.89 32.15 0.41
N LYS A 598 -16.45 32.17 1.67
CA LYS A 598 -15.04 32.38 2.06
C LYS A 598 -14.26 31.10 2.20
N PHE A 599 -14.91 29.94 2.17
CA PHE A 599 -14.20 28.66 2.11
C PHE A 599 -13.52 28.61 0.76
N SER A 600 -12.21 28.64 0.83
CA SER A 600 -11.31 28.83 -0.29
C SER A 600 -11.87 28.27 -1.59
N PRO A 601 -12.24 29.12 -2.54
CA PRO A 601 -12.62 28.63 -3.85
C PRO A 601 -11.42 27.88 -4.40
N VAL A 602 -11.71 26.79 -5.04
CA VAL A 602 -10.78 26.09 -5.88
C VAL A 602 -10.08 27.12 -6.75
N ARG A 603 -8.77 27.23 -6.64
CA ARG A 603 -8.02 27.86 -7.70
C ARG A 603 -8.16 27.00 -8.94
N VAL A 604 -8.65 27.58 -10.00
CA VAL A 604 -8.97 26.94 -11.29
C VAL A 604 -7.73 26.39 -12.01
N ASP A 605 -6.54 26.55 -11.45
CA ASP A 605 -5.31 25.90 -11.93
C ASP A 605 -5.24 24.39 -11.65
N GLY A 606 -6.32 23.84 -11.10
CA GLY A 606 -6.56 22.41 -11.06
C GLY A 606 -5.81 21.62 -9.98
N ARG A 607 -5.04 22.24 -9.09
CA ARG A 607 -4.18 21.45 -8.20
C ARG A 607 -4.60 21.40 -6.74
N TYR A 608 -5.29 22.38 -6.19
CA TYR A 608 -5.60 22.42 -4.76
C TYR A 608 -6.92 23.18 -4.46
N GLY A 609 -7.93 22.45 -4.04
CA GLY A 609 -9.15 22.99 -3.45
C GLY A 609 -9.50 22.26 -2.16
N THR A 610 -10.36 22.84 -1.34
CA THR A 610 -10.81 22.25 -0.07
C THR A 610 -11.30 20.81 -0.22
N PHE A 611 -11.90 20.50 -1.35
CA PHE A 611 -12.52 19.20 -1.64
C PHE A 611 -11.80 18.38 -2.72
N ILE A 612 -10.64 18.83 -3.19
CA ILE A 612 -9.85 18.08 -4.17
C ILE A 612 -9.41 16.77 -3.57
N GLY A 613 -9.54 15.72 -4.35
CA GLY A 613 -9.09 14.39 -4.00
C GLY A 613 -9.97 13.65 -3.01
N SER A 614 -11.12 14.19 -2.65
CA SER A 614 -12.06 13.47 -1.82
C SER A 614 -12.53 12.17 -2.44
N ARG A 615 -12.38 11.98 -3.73
CA ARG A 615 -12.84 10.80 -4.45
C ARG A 615 -11.77 10.11 -5.29
N HIS A 616 -10.85 10.87 -5.86
CA HIS A 616 -10.04 10.37 -6.98
C HIS A 616 -8.58 10.79 -6.97
N GLN A 617 -8.11 11.59 -6.04
CA GLN A 617 -6.77 12.16 -6.11
C GLN A 617 -5.62 11.15 -6.05
N GLY A 618 -5.84 9.93 -5.56
CA GLY A 618 -4.82 8.88 -5.57
C GLY A 618 -4.77 8.07 -6.86
N LEU A 619 -5.73 8.29 -7.79
CA LEU A 619 -5.84 7.49 -9.01
C LEU A 619 -5.16 8.13 -10.21
N PHE A 620 -4.80 9.42 -10.14
CA PHE A 620 -4.75 10.16 -11.37
C PHE A 620 -3.46 10.88 -11.61
N ASP A 621 -2.73 10.29 -12.46
CA ASP A 621 -1.85 10.92 -13.43
C ASP A 621 -2.66 11.40 -14.65
N GLY A 622 -3.64 12.26 -14.41
CA GLY A 622 -4.21 13.07 -15.47
C GLY A 622 -5.45 12.56 -16.23
N ASN A 623 -5.95 11.36 -16.00
CA ASN A 623 -6.98 10.78 -16.88
C ASN A 623 -8.43 10.84 -16.35
N ASN A 624 -8.71 11.28 -15.14
CA ASN A 624 -10.09 11.45 -14.69
C ASN A 624 -10.44 12.91 -14.41
N ARG A 625 -11.35 13.39 -15.20
CA ARG A 625 -11.54 14.81 -15.50
C ARG A 625 -12.65 15.46 -14.71
N HIS A 626 -13.44 14.68 -13.95
CA HIS A 626 -14.61 15.21 -13.25
C HIS A 626 -14.79 14.62 -11.86
N THR A 627 -14.59 15.41 -10.84
CA THR A 627 -15.02 15.08 -9.48
C THR A 627 -16.02 16.15 -9.02
N CYS A 628 -17.24 15.73 -8.74
CA CYS A 628 -18.24 16.60 -8.16
C CYS A 628 -18.33 16.33 -6.66
N LEU A 629 -17.98 17.29 -5.85
CA LEU A 629 -18.30 17.31 -4.43
C LEU A 629 -19.12 18.57 -4.17
N GLY A 630 -20.33 18.40 -3.62
CA GLY A 630 -21.20 19.52 -3.32
C GLY A 630 -20.94 20.10 -1.93
N LEU A 631 -20.93 21.40 -1.81
CA LEU A 631 -21.06 22.11 -0.56
C LEU A 631 -22.53 22.40 -0.31
N PHE A 632 -23.09 21.91 0.82
CA PHE A 632 -24.51 22.01 1.12
C PHE A 632 -24.79 22.97 2.28
N HIS A 633 -25.82 23.76 2.12
CA HIS A 633 -26.42 24.59 3.17
C HIS A 633 -27.93 24.34 3.20
N ASN A 634 -28.47 23.96 4.37
CA ASN A 634 -29.89 23.62 4.53
C ASN A 634 -30.41 22.66 3.44
N ASN A 635 -29.67 21.57 3.17
CA ASN A 635 -29.94 20.61 2.10
C ASN A 635 -29.92 21.18 0.66
N THR A 636 -29.58 22.46 0.48
CA THR A 636 -29.41 23.07 -0.82
C THR A 636 -27.94 23.04 -1.22
N LEU A 637 -27.66 22.57 -2.43
CA LEU A 637 -26.34 22.66 -3.02
C LEU A 637 -26.00 24.12 -3.29
N ILE A 638 -24.98 24.66 -2.62
CA ILE A 638 -24.56 26.07 -2.77
C ILE A 638 -23.32 26.23 -3.64
N ALA A 639 -22.56 25.16 -3.84
CA ALA A 639 -21.43 25.13 -4.75
C ALA A 639 -21.27 23.73 -5.33
N ASP A 640 -21.34 23.65 -6.64
CA ASP A 640 -20.88 22.52 -7.41
C ASP A 640 -19.40 22.73 -7.71
N VAL A 641 -18.56 21.84 -7.18
CA VAL A 641 -17.14 21.87 -7.48
C VAL A 641 -16.88 20.83 -8.55
N GLU A 642 -17.04 21.24 -9.80
CA GLU A 642 -16.65 20.44 -10.95
C GLU A 642 -15.17 20.70 -11.26
N TYR A 643 -14.34 19.67 -11.12
CA TYR A 643 -12.94 19.79 -11.48
C TYR A 643 -12.71 19.25 -12.88
N LYS A 644 -12.25 20.12 -13.77
CA LYS A 644 -11.63 19.72 -15.03
C LYS A 644 -10.13 19.73 -14.82
N PHE A 645 -9.50 18.57 -14.83
CA PHE A 645 -8.06 18.51 -14.91
C PHE A 645 -7.63 18.89 -16.33
N LYS A 646 -6.60 19.73 -16.44
CA LYS A 646 -5.99 20.04 -17.74
C LYS A 646 -5.33 18.77 -18.28
N GLU A 647 -5.53 18.54 -19.57
CA GLU A 647 -4.83 17.54 -20.37
C GLU A 647 -3.32 17.68 -20.33
#